data_2ed29204816218624e208eddd01a8d4e
#
_entry.id   2ed29204816218624e208eddd01a8d4e
#
_cell.length_a   1.000
_cell.length_b   1.000
_cell.length_c   1.000
_cell.angle_alpha   90.00
_cell.angle_beta   90.00
_cell.angle_gamma   90.00
#
_symmetry.space_group_name_H-M   'P 1'
#
loop_
_entity.id
_entity.type
_entity.pdbx_description
1 polymer ?
#
loop_
_entity_poly.entity_id
_entity_poly.type
_entity_poly.pdbx_seq_one_letter_code
_entity_poly.pdbx_strand_id
1 'polypeptide(L)'
;MEFLYKPVITIGDHKKDYTSVMHEIFYGHFWASILSPLINVNNVPVVSYFSGKDKTRDALSFYWGYRNIDKVESVKQTVSTLWNKTREINAPKSPQPKNKKSKSGLFDIIKEKKVISFDIFDTLITRKFYSPRDLFNLVENEYNKNNKSNLKEFKQFRILAENKALEKAIKNGKQECTLDEIYNCLKEILFLTDKECACLKNIEIEQEIKNIIPRRRGIDIFEHAKKLDKKIVLTSDMYLKSDVIEVILQKNKITGYDKIYLSSEIGLKKKTGDLFKYVINDNRVNNNEILHIGDNIEGDVRVPSGMGINTYHIPRAIDIAKFYTPEMKSWVDTVSLNKTPLLDAVVTTISNRYYDDESQQKLSPYCADKFKFGYQAFGPVIIGFTSWIKKIAIENNIKKLYFLSRDTKVAYDCFNILYPDINIESHYIYSSRRSVSIPLFKSKKDLLVEVYKTIYSTTISAWLENRFGITKDQYSVEVLQKYSLKDYDHPIGGKFSKDKLSQLVCELSDIILENAKQERINLIDYLSSHGMDTNENIAVVDIGYAASMQSAYQKILNKENIHGIYYATFNSALKNVSDSSLLHGYSVHLENPSSPKYGICSHRFFYETIFCDADNSFIKPIKTNNGFEIVKSKFDDSTRQTVVKEIHSGVLALAHDLAENYSSSVLNGYIDPSLGSFLFDSFLKTPNKNDAEMFKGVLFEDATGPNIRRYLFVPDEYKNDKKTIDNMIWKEAASLFINPTPSQDVKIKSEPPVKNINNTISTKQNKNDKVKAKPSECKQNRVAVIERVIFELFLKGKKKNKYLRDRSMFFKDSNNKFISHYYKIIGSKF
;
A
#
# COMPACT_ATOMS: atom_id res chain seq x y z
N MET A 1 -15.15 2.74 -40.55
CA MET A 1 -16.27 3.56 -40.02
C MET A 1 -15.67 4.81 -39.43
N GLU A 2 -15.76 5.91 -40.17
CA GLU A 2 -15.36 7.21 -39.68
C GLU A 2 -16.44 7.70 -38.72
N PHE A 3 -16.19 7.62 -37.45
CA PHE A 3 -16.98 8.32 -36.48
C PHE A 3 -16.55 9.79 -36.47
N LEU A 4 -17.14 10.59 -37.32
CA LEU A 4 -17.16 12.04 -37.24
C LEU A 4 -17.99 12.48 -36.00
N TYR A 5 -17.52 12.29 -34.83
CA TYR A 5 -18.03 12.95 -33.65
C TYR A 5 -17.16 14.18 -33.36
N LYS A 6 -17.63 15.36 -33.73
CA LYS A 6 -17.25 16.56 -33.01
C LYS A 6 -17.70 16.33 -31.57
N PRO A 7 -16.79 16.33 -30.59
CA PRO A 7 -17.16 16.08 -29.20
C PRO A 7 -18.12 17.22 -28.79
N VAL A 8 -19.38 16.89 -28.60
CA VAL A 8 -20.38 17.80 -28.05
C VAL A 8 -20.46 17.51 -26.57
N ILE A 9 -20.08 18.48 -25.76
CA ILE A 9 -20.13 18.38 -24.31
C ILE A 9 -21.37 19.15 -23.83
N THR A 10 -22.18 18.49 -23.01
CA THR A 10 -23.37 19.10 -22.41
C THR A 10 -23.07 19.53 -21.00
N ILE A 11 -23.14 20.81 -20.68
CA ILE A 11 -23.01 21.38 -19.33
C ILE A 11 -24.38 21.95 -18.97
N GLY A 12 -25.09 21.27 -18.09
CA GLY A 12 -26.47 21.59 -17.81
C GLY A 12 -27.33 21.49 -19.08
N ASP A 13 -28.11 22.51 -19.38
CA ASP A 13 -28.98 22.56 -20.58
C ASP A 13 -28.26 23.13 -21.82
N HIS A 14 -27.00 23.50 -21.73
CA HIS A 14 -26.23 24.09 -22.80
C HIS A 14 -25.24 23.13 -23.42
N LYS A 15 -25.24 23.01 -24.74
CA LYS A 15 -24.20 22.32 -25.52
C LYS A 15 -23.04 23.27 -25.77
N LYS A 16 -21.86 22.90 -25.28
CA LYS A 16 -20.61 23.62 -25.53
C LYS A 16 -19.62 22.69 -26.23
N ASP A 17 -18.73 23.26 -27.05
CA ASP A 17 -17.60 22.50 -27.54
C ASP A 17 -16.62 22.16 -26.40
N TYR A 18 -15.86 21.10 -26.58
CA TYR A 18 -14.97 20.62 -25.52
C TYR A 18 -13.89 21.65 -25.15
N THR A 19 -13.51 22.52 -26.08
CA THR A 19 -12.50 23.56 -25.82
C THR A 19 -13.04 24.58 -24.82
N SER A 20 -14.26 25.04 -24.99
CA SER A 20 -14.94 25.94 -24.04
C SER A 20 -15.09 25.33 -22.67
N VAL A 21 -15.44 24.04 -22.62
CA VAL A 21 -15.54 23.31 -21.33
C VAL A 21 -14.19 23.16 -20.63
N MET A 22 -13.15 22.84 -21.37
CA MET A 22 -11.80 22.74 -20.81
C MET A 22 -11.32 24.09 -20.28
N HIS A 23 -11.69 25.22 -20.91
CA HIS A 23 -11.44 26.56 -20.38
C HIS A 23 -12.13 26.80 -19.04
N GLU A 24 -13.39 26.38 -18.90
CA GLU A 24 -14.14 26.54 -17.66
C GLU A 24 -13.61 25.62 -16.54
N ILE A 25 -13.27 24.38 -16.86
CA ILE A 25 -12.81 23.39 -15.87
C ILE A 25 -11.42 23.71 -15.30
N PHE A 26 -10.50 24.15 -16.13
CA PHE A 26 -9.10 24.33 -15.73
C PHE A 26 -8.72 25.76 -15.41
N TYR A 27 -9.67 26.70 -15.32
CA TYR A 27 -9.45 28.10 -14.96
C TYR A 27 -8.29 28.77 -15.73
N GLY A 28 -8.16 28.49 -17.01
CA GLY A 28 -7.16 29.15 -17.83
C GLY A 28 -6.98 28.56 -19.20
N HIS A 29 -6.84 29.45 -20.16
CA HIS A 29 -6.53 29.14 -21.56
C HIS A 29 -5.30 28.26 -21.75
N PHE A 30 -4.42 28.20 -20.75
CA PHE A 30 -3.16 27.45 -20.79
C PHE A 30 -3.39 25.93 -20.91
N TRP A 31 -4.20 25.33 -20.03
CA TRP A 31 -4.45 23.90 -20.05
C TRP A 31 -5.31 23.44 -21.23
N ALA A 32 -6.30 24.22 -21.60
CA ALA A 32 -7.08 23.96 -22.78
C ALA A 32 -6.22 24.03 -24.06
N SER A 33 -5.31 24.97 -24.16
CA SER A 33 -4.37 25.11 -25.30
C SER A 33 -3.36 23.96 -25.37
N ILE A 34 -2.98 23.35 -24.23
CA ILE A 34 -2.08 22.19 -24.20
C ILE A 34 -2.82 20.89 -24.53
N LEU A 35 -3.99 20.69 -23.94
CA LEU A 35 -4.73 19.43 -24.08
C LEU A 35 -5.51 19.37 -25.39
N SER A 36 -5.98 20.50 -25.91
CA SER A 36 -6.73 20.58 -27.16
C SER A 36 -5.97 20.05 -28.38
N PRO A 37 -4.70 20.41 -28.63
CA PRO A 37 -3.92 19.80 -29.72
C PRO A 37 -3.64 18.31 -29.54
N LEU A 38 -3.48 17.85 -28.31
CA LEU A 38 -3.31 16.42 -27.99
C LEU A 38 -4.54 15.61 -28.32
N ILE A 39 -5.68 16.20 -28.12
CA ILE A 39 -6.99 15.62 -28.35
C ILE A 39 -7.28 15.59 -29.84
N ASN A 40 -6.94 16.60 -30.61
CA ASN A 40 -7.22 16.70 -32.04
C ASN A 40 -6.24 15.95 -32.98
N VAL A 41 -5.01 15.77 -32.60
CA VAL A 41 -3.94 15.28 -33.51
C VAL A 41 -3.98 13.77 -33.77
N ASN A 42 -4.78 12.99 -33.02
CA ASN A 42 -4.72 11.53 -33.07
C ASN A 42 -6.07 10.81 -33.32
N ASN A 43 -7.00 11.42 -33.96
CA ASN A 43 -8.35 10.83 -34.20
C ASN A 43 -9.02 10.30 -32.91
N VAL A 44 -9.01 11.05 -31.87
CA VAL A 44 -9.27 10.54 -30.58
C VAL A 44 -9.78 11.62 -29.68
N PRO A 45 -10.14 11.39 -28.70
CA PRO A 45 -10.97 10.88 -27.73
C PRO A 45 -12.17 11.75 -27.54
N VAL A 46 -13.19 11.11 -27.34
CA VAL A 46 -14.40 11.75 -26.86
C VAL A 46 -14.16 12.07 -25.39
N VAL A 47 -14.20 13.32 -25.07
CA VAL A 47 -14.38 13.75 -23.69
C VAL A 47 -15.87 13.86 -23.47
N SER A 48 -16.46 13.00 -22.67
CA SER A 48 -17.83 13.17 -22.22
C SER A 48 -17.82 13.74 -20.81
N TYR A 49 -18.57 14.79 -20.63
CA TYR A 49 -18.73 15.53 -19.41
C TYR A 49 -20.14 15.30 -18.86
N PHE A 50 -20.25 14.88 -17.60
CA PHE A 50 -21.53 14.71 -16.94
C PHE A 50 -21.70 15.81 -15.91
N SER A 51 -22.61 16.73 -16.17
CA SER A 51 -23.02 17.71 -15.20
C SER A 51 -24.22 17.18 -14.40
N GLY A 52 -24.03 17.05 -13.10
CA GLY A 52 -25.19 16.91 -12.21
C GLY A 52 -25.89 18.25 -12.02
N LYS A 53 -27.07 18.25 -11.41
CA LYS A 53 -27.79 19.50 -11.04
C LYS A 53 -26.97 20.46 -10.18
N ASP A 54 -25.89 19.97 -9.63
CA ASP A 54 -24.93 20.70 -8.81
C ASP A 54 -23.64 20.85 -9.62
N LYS A 55 -23.34 22.06 -10.09
CA LYS A 55 -22.16 22.37 -10.93
C LYS A 55 -20.83 21.92 -10.36
N THR A 56 -20.80 21.51 -9.10
CA THR A 56 -19.60 21.01 -8.41
C THR A 56 -19.36 19.51 -8.56
N ARG A 57 -20.23 18.77 -9.28
CA ARG A 57 -20.19 17.31 -9.40
C ARG A 57 -20.00 16.78 -10.81
N ASP A 58 -19.55 17.62 -11.69
CA ASP A 58 -19.39 17.25 -13.07
C ASP A 58 -18.19 16.31 -13.24
N ALA A 59 -18.41 15.17 -13.86
CA ALA A 59 -17.37 14.18 -14.13
C ALA A 59 -16.95 14.24 -15.60
N LEU A 60 -15.65 14.28 -15.84
CA LEU A 60 -15.05 14.25 -17.15
C LEU A 60 -14.69 12.81 -17.51
N SER A 61 -15.26 12.29 -18.57
CA SER A 61 -14.94 10.99 -19.13
C SER A 61 -14.19 11.14 -20.45
N PHE A 62 -13.07 10.47 -20.59
CA PHE A 62 -12.27 10.46 -21.79
C PHE A 62 -12.48 9.15 -22.55
N TYR A 63 -12.84 9.23 -23.79
CA TYR A 63 -12.80 8.13 -24.74
C TYR A 63 -11.57 8.26 -25.63
N TRP A 64 -10.84 7.16 -25.77
CA TRP A 64 -9.58 7.13 -26.50
C TRP A 64 -9.59 6.18 -27.67
N GLY A 65 -9.06 6.62 -28.78
CA GLY A 65 -8.76 5.77 -29.91
C GLY A 65 -7.42 5.04 -29.77
N TYR A 66 -7.36 3.90 -30.32
CA TYR A 66 -6.53 2.73 -30.09
C TYR A 66 -5.00 2.85 -30.26
N ARG A 67 -4.40 3.98 -30.54
CA ARG A 67 -3.02 4.00 -31.06
C ARG A 67 -1.89 4.53 -30.17
N ASN A 68 -2.13 4.91 -28.91
CA ASN A 68 -1.06 5.39 -28.03
C ASN A 68 -1.36 5.20 -26.55
N ILE A 69 -1.54 3.98 -26.10
CA ILE A 69 -1.91 3.63 -24.72
C ILE A 69 -0.96 4.24 -23.68
N ASP A 70 0.36 4.22 -23.91
CA ASP A 70 1.35 4.69 -22.92
C ASP A 70 1.31 6.22 -22.66
N LYS A 71 0.98 6.99 -23.70
CA LYS A 71 0.83 8.44 -23.56
C LYS A 71 -0.48 8.84 -22.91
N VAL A 72 -1.47 8.00 -23.07
CA VAL A 72 -2.81 8.11 -22.56
C VAL A 72 -2.84 8.02 -21.06
N GLU A 73 -2.18 7.02 -20.51
CA GLU A 73 -2.18 6.77 -19.07
C GLU A 73 -1.51 7.90 -18.29
N SER A 74 -0.41 8.43 -18.81
CA SER A 74 0.27 9.60 -18.24
C SER A 74 -0.63 10.86 -18.20
N VAL A 75 -1.39 11.10 -19.25
CA VAL A 75 -2.34 12.25 -19.29
C VAL A 75 -3.54 12.01 -18.37
N LYS A 76 -4.08 10.80 -18.33
CA LYS A 76 -5.14 10.42 -17.38
C LYS A 76 -4.71 10.66 -15.93
N GLN A 77 -3.51 10.22 -15.55
CA GLN A 77 -2.97 10.44 -14.20
C GLN A 77 -2.82 11.93 -13.88
N THR A 78 -2.31 12.72 -14.83
CA THR A 78 -2.14 14.17 -14.65
C THR A 78 -3.49 14.87 -14.51
N VAL A 79 -4.46 14.56 -15.36
CA VAL A 79 -5.81 15.13 -15.33
C VAL A 79 -6.56 14.70 -14.08
N SER A 80 -6.47 13.43 -13.69
CA SER A 80 -7.07 12.91 -12.47
C SER A 80 -6.50 13.57 -11.21
N THR A 81 -5.18 13.79 -11.16
CA THR A 81 -4.52 14.48 -10.06
C THR A 81 -4.94 15.95 -9.95
N LEU A 82 -5.04 16.63 -11.09
CA LEU A 82 -5.50 18.03 -11.14
C LEU A 82 -6.97 18.16 -10.79
N TRP A 83 -7.82 17.24 -11.27
CA TRP A 83 -9.23 17.18 -10.95
C TRP A 83 -9.49 16.95 -9.47
N ASN A 84 -8.76 16.03 -8.85
CA ASN A 84 -8.87 15.77 -7.42
C ASN A 84 -8.43 16.99 -6.59
N LYS A 85 -7.38 17.72 -7.00
CA LYS A 85 -6.97 18.96 -6.33
C LYS A 85 -7.97 20.09 -6.46
N THR A 86 -8.61 20.27 -7.63
CA THR A 86 -9.67 21.27 -7.81
C THR A 86 -10.94 20.92 -7.04
N ARG A 87 -11.23 19.64 -6.88
CA ARG A 87 -12.35 19.13 -6.09
C ARG A 87 -12.16 19.34 -4.59
N GLU A 88 -10.92 19.23 -4.09
CA GLU A 88 -10.58 19.52 -2.68
C GLU A 88 -10.75 21.01 -2.32
N ILE A 89 -10.49 21.91 -3.28
CA ILE A 89 -10.63 23.36 -3.07
C ILE A 89 -12.10 23.79 -3.08
N ASN A 90 -12.95 23.12 -3.85
CA ASN A 90 -14.35 23.49 -4.08
C ASN A 90 -15.37 22.53 -3.46
N ALA A 91 -14.92 21.53 -2.69
CA ALA A 91 -15.84 20.62 -2.02
C ALA A 91 -16.66 21.38 -0.98
N PRO A 92 -17.97 21.51 -1.09
CA PRO A 92 -18.78 21.93 0.01
C PRO A 92 -18.52 20.95 1.14
N LYS A 93 -18.29 21.45 2.36
CA LYS A 93 -18.23 20.62 3.55
C LYS A 93 -19.44 19.70 3.50
N SER A 94 -19.23 18.41 3.23
CA SER A 94 -20.32 17.44 3.18
C SER A 94 -21.10 17.58 4.47
N PRO A 95 -22.43 17.69 4.43
CA PRO A 95 -23.19 17.65 5.65
C PRO A 95 -22.87 16.32 6.32
N GLN A 96 -22.20 16.37 7.45
CA GLN A 96 -22.05 15.22 8.34
C GLN A 96 -23.46 14.63 8.50
N PRO A 97 -23.68 13.34 8.27
CA PRO A 97 -24.97 12.76 8.53
C PRO A 97 -25.28 12.98 10.02
N LYS A 98 -26.27 13.81 10.31
CA LYS A 98 -26.68 14.16 11.68
C LYS A 98 -27.39 13.01 12.40
N ASN A 99 -27.16 11.77 12.04
CA ASN A 99 -27.76 10.60 12.67
C ASN A 99 -26.71 9.71 13.32
N LYS A 100 -26.11 10.17 14.41
CA LYS A 100 -25.55 9.28 15.44
C LYS A 100 -26.68 8.66 16.25
N LYS A 101 -27.55 7.86 15.64
CA LYS A 101 -28.39 6.93 16.40
C LYS A 101 -27.50 5.77 16.82
N SER A 102 -27.29 5.59 18.11
CA SER A 102 -26.56 4.45 18.68
C SER A 102 -27.20 3.11 18.25
N LYS A 103 -26.46 1.99 18.30
CA LYS A 103 -27.04 0.63 18.06
C LYS A 103 -28.32 0.38 18.86
N SER A 104 -28.40 0.87 20.10
CA SER A 104 -29.60 0.77 20.93
C SER A 104 -30.83 1.43 20.26
N GLY A 105 -30.69 2.58 19.65
CA GLY A 105 -31.78 3.26 18.98
C GLY A 105 -32.28 2.56 17.71
N LEU A 106 -31.42 1.82 16.97
CA LEU A 106 -31.87 1.02 15.81
C LEU A 106 -32.69 -0.18 16.24
N PHE A 107 -32.25 -0.91 17.24
CA PHE A 107 -32.95 -2.10 17.71
C PHE A 107 -34.33 -1.77 18.32
N ASP A 108 -34.49 -0.60 18.93
CA ASP A 108 -35.78 -0.12 19.38
C ASP A 108 -36.70 0.22 18.21
N ILE A 109 -36.18 0.86 17.15
CA ILE A 109 -36.95 1.12 15.93
C ILE A 109 -37.39 -0.20 15.29
N ILE A 110 -36.53 -1.21 15.20
CA ILE A 110 -36.89 -2.52 14.62
C ILE A 110 -38.10 -3.13 15.38
N LYS A 111 -38.15 -3.02 16.72
CA LYS A 111 -39.28 -3.54 17.51
C LYS A 111 -40.61 -2.91 17.13
N GLU A 112 -40.62 -1.61 16.79
CA GLU A 112 -41.84 -0.85 16.49
C GLU A 112 -42.38 -1.09 15.06
N LYS A 113 -41.55 -1.59 14.13
CA LYS A 113 -41.91 -1.75 12.73
C LYS A 113 -42.56 -3.10 12.45
N LYS A 114 -43.50 -3.12 11.49
CA LYS A 114 -44.13 -4.38 11.00
C LYS A 114 -43.26 -5.10 10.00
N VAL A 115 -42.63 -4.33 9.09
CA VAL A 115 -41.80 -4.85 8.01
C VAL A 115 -40.40 -4.25 8.10
N ILE A 116 -39.38 -5.09 8.01
CA ILE A 116 -37.98 -4.69 7.89
C ILE A 116 -37.51 -5.02 6.48
N SER A 117 -37.16 -4.01 5.73
CA SER A 117 -36.63 -4.13 4.36
C SER A 117 -35.10 -3.93 4.37
N PHE A 118 -34.38 -4.89 3.81
CA PHE A 118 -32.93 -4.77 3.62
C PHE A 118 -32.61 -4.63 2.14
N ASP A 119 -31.68 -3.72 1.81
CA ASP A 119 -30.91 -3.90 0.59
C ASP A 119 -30.00 -5.11 0.71
N ILE A 120 -29.54 -5.65 -0.41
CA ILE A 120 -28.76 -6.90 -0.46
C ILE A 120 -27.26 -6.59 -0.54
N PHE A 121 -26.83 -5.94 -1.65
CA PHE A 121 -25.42 -5.69 -1.92
C PHE A 121 -24.88 -4.54 -1.09
N ASP A 122 -23.64 -4.71 -0.61
CA ASP A 122 -22.99 -3.77 0.33
C ASP A 122 -23.81 -3.48 1.60
N THR A 123 -24.86 -4.28 1.88
CA THR A 123 -25.71 -4.23 3.08
C THR A 123 -25.69 -5.56 3.83
N LEU A 124 -26.18 -6.66 3.26
CA LEU A 124 -26.14 -8.01 3.84
C LEU A 124 -24.92 -8.81 3.34
N ILE A 125 -24.54 -8.55 2.10
CA ILE A 125 -23.39 -9.16 1.43
C ILE A 125 -22.52 -8.07 0.81
N THR A 126 -21.24 -8.37 0.64
CA THR A 126 -20.29 -7.46 -0.05
C THR A 126 -19.36 -8.25 -0.96
N ARG A 127 -18.79 -7.57 -1.95
CA ARG A 127 -17.83 -8.17 -2.86
C ARG A 127 -16.42 -8.13 -2.27
N LYS A 128 -15.61 -9.14 -2.65
CA LYS A 128 -14.20 -9.25 -2.25
C LYS A 128 -13.28 -8.22 -2.94
N PHE A 129 -13.80 -7.29 -3.71
CA PHE A 129 -13.03 -6.27 -4.41
C PHE A 129 -13.64 -4.88 -4.24
N TYR A 130 -12.80 -3.88 -4.43
CA TYR A 130 -13.09 -2.46 -4.18
C TYR A 130 -14.29 -1.93 -4.99
N SER A 131 -14.37 -2.28 -6.25
CA SER A 131 -15.43 -1.80 -7.15
C SER A 131 -16.21 -2.96 -7.75
N PRO A 132 -17.55 -2.94 -7.71
CA PRO A 132 -18.39 -4.00 -8.33
C PRO A 132 -18.00 -4.32 -9.77
N ARG A 133 -17.53 -3.32 -10.54
CA ARG A 133 -17.12 -3.48 -11.93
C ARG A 133 -15.77 -4.20 -12.12
N ASP A 134 -15.02 -4.45 -11.06
CA ASP A 134 -13.77 -5.22 -11.12
C ASP A 134 -14.03 -6.72 -11.33
N LEU A 135 -15.26 -7.18 -11.08
CA LEU A 135 -15.77 -8.49 -11.48
C LEU A 135 -15.50 -8.79 -12.96
N PHE A 136 -15.69 -7.81 -13.82
CA PHE A 136 -15.56 -8.01 -15.28
C PHE A 136 -14.12 -8.33 -15.72
N ASN A 137 -13.12 -7.91 -14.96
CA ASN A 137 -11.73 -8.33 -15.18
C ASN A 137 -11.53 -9.82 -14.88
N LEU A 138 -12.24 -10.36 -13.87
CA LEU A 138 -12.20 -11.78 -13.54
C LEU A 138 -12.90 -12.62 -14.60
N VAL A 139 -14.01 -12.12 -15.13
CA VAL A 139 -14.73 -12.75 -16.26
C VAL A 139 -13.84 -12.83 -17.49
N GLU A 140 -13.17 -11.75 -17.86
CA GLU A 140 -12.22 -11.72 -19.00
C GLU A 140 -11.11 -12.75 -18.82
N ASN A 141 -10.48 -12.78 -17.65
CA ASN A 141 -9.39 -13.71 -17.37
C ASN A 141 -9.84 -15.17 -17.42
N GLU A 142 -10.99 -15.50 -16.81
CA GLU A 142 -11.51 -16.86 -16.78
C GLU A 142 -11.97 -17.33 -18.16
N TYR A 143 -12.61 -16.46 -18.94
CA TYR A 143 -13.02 -16.75 -20.30
C TYR A 143 -11.80 -17.05 -21.20
N ASN A 144 -10.77 -16.20 -21.13
CA ASN A 144 -9.56 -16.38 -21.92
C ASN A 144 -8.81 -17.67 -21.57
N LYS A 145 -8.73 -18.00 -20.26
CA LYS A 145 -8.11 -19.23 -19.80
C LYS A 145 -8.85 -20.47 -20.32
N ASN A 146 -10.16 -20.50 -20.18
CA ASN A 146 -10.99 -21.68 -20.50
C ASN A 146 -11.11 -21.89 -22.01
N ASN A 147 -11.11 -20.83 -22.81
CA ASN A 147 -11.34 -20.91 -24.26
C ASN A 147 -10.06 -20.67 -25.08
N LYS A 148 -8.88 -20.53 -24.46
CA LYS A 148 -7.63 -20.12 -25.12
C LYS A 148 -7.84 -18.89 -26.02
N SER A 149 -8.70 -17.98 -25.58
CA SER A 149 -9.12 -16.77 -26.26
C SER A 149 -8.20 -15.61 -25.89
N ASN A 150 -8.28 -14.51 -26.63
CA ASN A 150 -7.58 -13.25 -26.35
C ASN A 150 -8.58 -12.10 -26.29
N LEU A 151 -9.70 -12.30 -25.61
CA LEU A 151 -10.66 -11.24 -25.33
C LEU A 151 -10.00 -10.15 -24.50
N LYS A 152 -10.09 -8.89 -24.92
CA LYS A 152 -9.52 -7.75 -24.23
C LYS A 152 -10.59 -6.66 -24.00
N GLU A 153 -10.43 -5.91 -22.90
CA GLU A 153 -11.30 -4.79 -22.58
C GLU A 153 -12.77 -5.18 -22.35
N PHE A 154 -13.03 -6.41 -21.96
CA PHE A 154 -14.37 -6.91 -21.67
C PHE A 154 -15.14 -5.99 -20.72
N LYS A 155 -14.46 -5.47 -19.70
CA LYS A 155 -15.06 -4.53 -18.72
C LYS A 155 -15.70 -3.32 -19.41
N GLN A 156 -15.02 -2.71 -20.39
CA GLN A 156 -15.51 -1.54 -21.10
C GLN A 156 -16.73 -1.89 -21.96
N PHE A 157 -16.65 -2.99 -22.70
CA PHE A 157 -17.75 -3.46 -23.52
C PHE A 157 -18.96 -3.90 -22.71
N ARG A 158 -18.74 -4.55 -21.57
CA ARG A 158 -19.81 -4.97 -20.66
C ARG A 158 -20.55 -3.76 -20.06
N ILE A 159 -19.83 -2.71 -19.68
CA ILE A 159 -20.42 -1.43 -19.21
C ILE A 159 -21.20 -0.75 -20.34
N LEU A 160 -20.66 -0.73 -21.54
CA LEU A 160 -21.36 -0.17 -22.71
C LEU A 160 -22.65 -0.93 -23.01
N ALA A 161 -22.61 -2.27 -22.93
CA ALA A 161 -23.76 -3.12 -23.12
C ALA A 161 -24.87 -2.88 -22.09
N GLU A 162 -24.48 -2.69 -20.80
CA GLU A 162 -25.40 -2.34 -19.72
C GLU A 162 -26.10 -1.01 -19.98
N ASN A 163 -25.36 0.03 -20.34
CA ASN A 163 -25.93 1.32 -20.66
C ASN A 163 -26.93 1.23 -21.85
N LYS A 164 -26.55 0.49 -22.92
CA LYS A 164 -27.42 0.30 -24.10
C LYS A 164 -28.67 -0.51 -23.76
N ALA A 165 -28.55 -1.52 -22.93
CA ALA A 165 -29.71 -2.31 -22.47
C ALA A 165 -30.65 -1.48 -21.61
N LEU A 166 -30.10 -0.66 -20.71
CA LEU A 166 -30.89 0.25 -19.87
C LEU A 166 -31.62 1.30 -20.72
N GLU A 167 -30.98 1.87 -21.74
CA GLU A 167 -31.63 2.79 -22.67
C GLU A 167 -32.79 2.11 -23.43
N LYS A 168 -32.62 0.87 -23.89
CA LYS A 168 -33.69 0.07 -24.52
C LYS A 168 -34.83 -0.21 -23.53
N ALA A 169 -34.50 -0.58 -22.30
CA ALA A 169 -35.51 -0.84 -21.25
C ALA A 169 -36.34 0.39 -20.93
N ILE A 170 -35.70 1.58 -20.79
CA ILE A 170 -36.42 2.86 -20.54
C ILE A 170 -37.35 3.21 -21.69
N LYS A 171 -36.95 3.01 -22.96
CA LYS A 171 -37.82 3.22 -24.13
C LYS A 171 -39.03 2.30 -24.11
N ASN A 172 -38.92 1.13 -23.48
CA ASN A 172 -40.02 0.14 -23.34
C ASN A 172 -40.79 0.32 -22.02
N GLY A 173 -40.64 1.45 -21.32
CA GLY A 173 -41.40 1.78 -20.11
C GLY A 173 -40.90 1.10 -18.83
N LYS A 174 -39.78 0.39 -18.86
CA LYS A 174 -39.11 -0.16 -17.69
C LYS A 174 -38.07 0.82 -17.12
N GLN A 175 -37.77 0.70 -15.85
CA GLN A 175 -36.74 1.52 -15.19
C GLN A 175 -35.37 0.78 -15.02
N GLU A 176 -35.36 -0.55 -15.23
CA GLU A 176 -34.17 -1.40 -15.12
C GLU A 176 -34.14 -2.43 -16.25
N CYS A 177 -32.92 -2.86 -16.61
CA CYS A 177 -32.66 -3.95 -17.53
C CYS A 177 -32.26 -5.23 -16.80
N THR A 178 -32.48 -6.36 -17.45
CA THR A 178 -32.06 -7.68 -16.98
C THR A 178 -30.67 -8.05 -17.48
N LEU A 179 -30.00 -9.03 -16.85
CA LEU A 179 -28.74 -9.57 -17.34
C LEU A 179 -28.84 -10.12 -18.77
N ASP A 180 -29.99 -10.75 -19.12
CA ASP A 180 -30.21 -11.27 -20.47
C ASP A 180 -30.25 -10.12 -21.51
N GLU A 181 -30.94 -9.01 -21.23
CA GLU A 181 -30.98 -7.84 -22.10
C GLU A 181 -29.58 -7.20 -22.26
N ILE A 182 -28.78 -7.18 -21.18
CA ILE A 182 -27.37 -6.72 -21.21
C ILE A 182 -26.55 -7.59 -22.14
N TYR A 183 -26.63 -8.92 -22.00
CA TYR A 183 -25.84 -9.85 -22.82
C TYR A 183 -26.31 -9.90 -24.27
N ASN A 184 -27.60 -9.66 -24.56
CA ASN A 184 -28.08 -9.46 -25.94
C ASN A 184 -27.41 -8.22 -26.57
N CYS A 185 -27.30 -7.11 -25.84
CA CYS A 185 -26.58 -5.94 -26.31
C CYS A 185 -25.06 -6.20 -26.45
N LEU A 186 -24.46 -6.96 -25.54
CA LEU A 186 -23.04 -7.34 -25.60
C LEU A 186 -22.76 -8.21 -26.84
N LYS A 187 -23.63 -9.16 -27.12
CA LYS A 187 -23.56 -10.00 -28.34
C LYS A 187 -23.54 -9.15 -29.60
N GLU A 188 -24.41 -8.14 -29.71
CA GLU A 188 -24.42 -7.18 -30.81
C GLU A 188 -23.11 -6.37 -30.91
N ILE A 189 -22.57 -5.92 -29.79
CA ILE A 189 -21.36 -5.06 -29.71
C ILE A 189 -20.10 -5.83 -30.11
N LEU A 190 -19.96 -7.05 -29.61
CA LEU A 190 -18.76 -7.88 -29.79
C LEU A 190 -18.90 -8.91 -30.92
N PHE A 191 -20.04 -8.95 -31.62
CA PHE A 191 -20.35 -9.94 -32.68
C PHE A 191 -20.18 -11.39 -32.19
N LEU A 192 -20.62 -11.68 -30.96
CA LEU A 192 -20.50 -12.99 -30.36
C LEU A 192 -21.51 -13.99 -30.95
N THR A 193 -21.15 -15.25 -31.01
CA THR A 193 -22.09 -16.36 -31.21
C THR A 193 -22.95 -16.57 -29.96
N ASP A 194 -24.08 -17.27 -30.10
CA ASP A 194 -24.93 -17.60 -28.95
C ASP A 194 -24.18 -18.40 -27.88
N LYS A 195 -23.30 -19.31 -28.31
CA LYS A 195 -22.47 -20.12 -27.41
C LYS A 195 -21.47 -19.27 -26.61
N GLU A 196 -20.78 -18.35 -27.26
CA GLU A 196 -19.81 -17.45 -26.59
C GLU A 196 -20.52 -16.51 -25.62
N CYS A 197 -21.64 -15.95 -26.03
CA CYS A 197 -22.49 -15.09 -25.21
C CYS A 197 -22.99 -15.82 -23.95
N ALA A 198 -23.52 -17.04 -24.11
CA ALA A 198 -23.95 -17.88 -23.00
C ALA A 198 -22.77 -18.26 -22.07
N CYS A 199 -21.62 -18.60 -22.64
CA CYS A 199 -20.42 -18.91 -21.86
C CYS A 199 -19.98 -17.72 -20.98
N LEU A 200 -19.84 -16.53 -21.56
CA LEU A 200 -19.46 -15.30 -20.84
C LEU A 200 -20.48 -14.94 -19.74
N LYS A 201 -21.78 -15.08 -20.03
CA LYS A 201 -22.83 -14.84 -19.03
C LYS A 201 -22.76 -15.81 -17.86
N ASN A 202 -22.53 -17.08 -18.11
CA ASN A 202 -22.39 -18.08 -17.07
C ASN A 202 -21.15 -17.82 -16.22
N ILE A 203 -20.00 -17.47 -16.84
CA ILE A 203 -18.80 -17.08 -16.11
C ILE A 203 -19.07 -15.86 -15.23
N GLU A 204 -19.78 -14.81 -15.70
CA GLU A 204 -20.14 -13.64 -14.88
C GLU A 204 -20.95 -14.06 -13.64
N ILE A 205 -21.97 -14.92 -13.81
CA ILE A 205 -22.78 -15.42 -12.69
C ILE A 205 -21.92 -16.24 -11.71
N GLU A 206 -21.09 -17.14 -12.20
CA GLU A 206 -20.20 -17.94 -11.36
C GLU A 206 -19.21 -17.09 -10.59
N GLN A 207 -18.60 -16.10 -11.24
CA GLN A 207 -17.67 -15.17 -10.59
C GLN A 207 -18.37 -14.28 -9.56
N GLU A 208 -19.60 -13.84 -9.82
CA GLU A 208 -20.42 -13.11 -8.83
C GLU A 208 -20.68 -13.99 -7.59
N ILE A 209 -21.18 -15.22 -7.76
CA ILE A 209 -21.44 -16.15 -6.66
C ILE A 209 -20.16 -16.45 -5.87
N LYS A 210 -19.02 -16.62 -6.56
CA LYS A 210 -17.73 -16.97 -5.93
C LYS A 210 -17.15 -15.86 -5.08
N ASN A 211 -17.30 -14.62 -5.53
CA ASN A 211 -16.58 -13.46 -4.96
C ASN A 211 -17.43 -12.62 -3.99
N ILE A 212 -18.50 -13.18 -3.46
CA ILE A 212 -19.33 -12.53 -2.44
C ILE A 212 -19.11 -13.19 -1.09
N ILE A 213 -19.07 -12.36 -0.04
CA ILE A 213 -18.99 -12.71 1.37
C ILE A 213 -20.10 -12.03 2.17
N PRO A 214 -20.53 -12.59 3.33
CA PRO A 214 -21.50 -11.95 4.19
C PRO A 214 -20.89 -10.69 4.83
N ARG A 215 -21.71 -9.67 5.03
CA ARG A 215 -21.35 -8.45 5.71
C ARG A 215 -21.78 -8.54 7.17
N ARG A 216 -20.83 -8.63 8.08
CA ARG A 216 -21.06 -8.92 9.50
C ARG A 216 -22.10 -7.99 10.14
N ARG A 217 -21.96 -6.68 9.97
CA ARG A 217 -22.88 -5.70 10.54
C ARG A 217 -24.32 -5.87 10.01
N GLY A 218 -24.45 -6.05 8.70
CA GLY A 218 -25.76 -6.30 8.08
C GLY A 218 -26.42 -7.58 8.61
N ILE A 219 -25.63 -8.64 8.74
CA ILE A 219 -26.09 -9.94 9.29
C ILE A 219 -26.51 -9.80 10.76
N ASP A 220 -25.74 -9.09 11.60
CA ASP A 220 -26.10 -8.87 13.01
C ASP A 220 -27.46 -8.19 13.16
N ILE A 221 -27.77 -7.23 12.28
CA ILE A 221 -29.05 -6.52 12.27
C ILE A 221 -30.17 -7.42 11.73
N PHE A 222 -29.89 -8.17 10.66
CA PHE A 222 -30.82 -9.12 10.07
C PHE A 222 -31.23 -10.22 11.07
N GLU A 223 -30.28 -10.85 11.73
CA GLU A 223 -30.52 -11.86 12.74
C GLU A 223 -31.25 -11.29 13.97
N HIS A 224 -31.01 -10.03 14.31
CA HIS A 224 -31.77 -9.37 15.37
C HIS A 224 -33.26 -9.18 14.97
N ALA A 225 -33.54 -8.74 13.76
CA ALA A 225 -34.90 -8.61 13.24
C ALA A 225 -35.63 -9.97 13.20
N LYS A 226 -34.94 -11.03 12.79
CA LYS A 226 -35.42 -12.41 12.76
C LYS A 226 -35.76 -12.93 14.15
N LYS A 227 -34.92 -12.69 15.17
CA LYS A 227 -35.19 -13.05 16.57
C LYS A 227 -36.42 -12.34 17.14
N LEU A 228 -36.82 -11.21 16.58
CA LEU A 228 -38.03 -10.49 16.96
C LEU A 228 -39.24 -10.88 16.13
N ASP A 229 -39.16 -11.96 15.34
CA ASP A 229 -40.20 -12.46 14.46
C ASP A 229 -40.82 -11.39 13.53
N LYS A 230 -39.95 -10.52 13.00
CA LYS A 230 -40.35 -9.45 12.08
C LYS A 230 -40.49 -9.99 10.66
N LYS A 231 -41.46 -9.48 9.92
CA LYS A 231 -41.52 -9.72 8.49
C LYS A 231 -40.33 -9.06 7.81
N ILE A 232 -39.50 -9.88 7.19
CA ILE A 232 -38.25 -9.41 6.55
C ILE A 232 -38.34 -9.54 5.04
N VAL A 233 -38.12 -8.43 4.34
CA VAL A 233 -38.11 -8.40 2.88
C VAL A 233 -36.79 -7.87 2.38
N LEU A 234 -36.35 -8.37 1.23
CA LEU A 234 -35.11 -7.90 0.58
C LEU A 234 -35.50 -7.06 -0.64
N THR A 235 -34.94 -5.84 -0.77
CA THR A 235 -35.29 -4.88 -1.81
C THR A 235 -34.04 -4.34 -2.47
N SER A 236 -33.73 -4.75 -3.70
CA SER A 236 -32.44 -4.43 -4.32
C SER A 236 -32.56 -3.96 -5.78
N ASP A 237 -31.79 -2.92 -6.13
CA ASP A 237 -31.61 -2.53 -7.54
C ASP A 237 -30.49 -3.39 -8.13
N MET A 238 -30.85 -4.46 -8.89
CA MET A 238 -29.93 -5.44 -9.43
C MET A 238 -30.45 -6.08 -10.71
N TYR A 239 -29.55 -6.31 -11.67
CA TYR A 239 -29.86 -6.92 -12.97
C TYR A 239 -29.84 -8.47 -12.93
N LEU A 240 -29.34 -9.10 -11.86
CA LEU A 240 -29.38 -10.55 -11.69
C LEU A 240 -30.80 -11.01 -11.38
N LYS A 241 -31.09 -12.27 -11.73
CA LYS A 241 -32.37 -12.93 -11.41
C LYS A 241 -32.41 -13.39 -9.97
N SER A 242 -33.63 -13.56 -9.46
CA SER A 242 -33.89 -14.02 -8.08
C SER A 242 -33.26 -15.37 -7.77
N ASP A 243 -33.26 -16.32 -8.73
CA ASP A 243 -32.63 -17.64 -8.56
C ASP A 243 -31.11 -17.52 -8.26
N VAL A 244 -30.41 -16.64 -8.96
CA VAL A 244 -28.98 -16.37 -8.72
C VAL A 244 -28.78 -15.71 -7.34
N ILE A 245 -29.64 -14.74 -7.00
CA ILE A 245 -29.56 -14.05 -5.70
C ILE A 245 -29.83 -15.03 -4.56
N GLU A 246 -30.79 -15.95 -4.70
CA GLU A 246 -31.07 -17.00 -3.69
C GLU A 246 -29.85 -17.91 -3.49
N VAL A 247 -29.19 -18.35 -4.56
CA VAL A 247 -27.94 -19.12 -4.47
C VAL A 247 -26.85 -18.37 -3.68
N ILE A 248 -26.70 -17.06 -3.97
CA ILE A 248 -25.74 -16.19 -3.27
C ILE A 248 -26.08 -16.10 -1.78
N LEU A 249 -27.35 -15.85 -1.43
CA LEU A 249 -27.81 -15.72 -0.05
C LEU A 249 -27.66 -17.03 0.72
N GLN A 250 -28.06 -18.17 0.13
CA GLN A 250 -27.90 -19.49 0.73
C GLN A 250 -26.45 -19.87 1.00
N LYS A 251 -25.55 -19.61 0.01
CA LYS A 251 -24.11 -19.79 0.17
C LYS A 251 -23.57 -19.02 1.37
N ASN A 252 -24.09 -17.82 1.61
CA ASN A 252 -23.69 -16.95 2.71
C ASN A 252 -24.52 -17.16 3.99
N LYS A 253 -25.34 -18.23 4.06
CA LYS A 253 -26.19 -18.62 5.21
C LYS A 253 -27.23 -17.55 5.60
N ILE A 254 -27.67 -16.74 4.64
CA ILE A 254 -28.72 -15.73 4.83
C ILE A 254 -30.05 -16.34 4.42
N THR A 255 -30.83 -16.73 5.41
CA THR A 255 -32.12 -17.43 5.25
C THR A 255 -33.14 -16.90 6.24
N GLY A 256 -34.45 -17.10 5.94
CA GLY A 256 -35.57 -16.67 6.82
C GLY A 256 -36.02 -15.23 6.55
N TYR A 257 -35.90 -14.78 5.31
CA TYR A 257 -36.62 -13.64 4.76
C TYR A 257 -37.90 -14.14 4.08
N ASP A 258 -38.90 -13.27 4.00
CA ASP A 258 -40.21 -13.63 3.45
C ASP A 258 -40.26 -13.50 1.92
N LYS A 259 -39.63 -12.46 1.36
CA LYS A 259 -39.70 -12.17 -0.08
C LYS A 259 -38.53 -11.31 -0.57
N ILE A 260 -38.11 -11.53 -1.83
CA ILE A 260 -37.15 -10.71 -2.55
C ILE A 260 -37.86 -9.85 -3.58
N TYR A 261 -37.51 -8.56 -3.66
CA TYR A 261 -37.98 -7.61 -4.65
C TYR A 261 -36.76 -7.09 -5.44
N LEU A 262 -36.66 -7.47 -6.72
CA LEU A 262 -35.57 -7.06 -7.60
C LEU A 262 -36.06 -6.08 -8.65
N SER A 263 -35.34 -5.00 -8.83
CA SER A 263 -35.65 -3.94 -9.80
C SER A 263 -35.76 -4.48 -11.24
N SER A 264 -34.91 -5.41 -11.63
CA SER A 264 -34.88 -5.99 -12.98
C SER A 264 -36.13 -6.86 -13.30
N GLU A 265 -36.64 -7.58 -12.30
CA GLU A 265 -37.84 -8.45 -12.50
C GLU A 265 -39.12 -7.66 -12.42
N ILE A 266 -39.19 -6.64 -11.56
CA ILE A 266 -40.38 -5.81 -11.37
C ILE A 266 -40.44 -4.66 -12.40
N GLY A 267 -39.27 -4.26 -12.91
CA GLY A 267 -39.14 -3.14 -13.86
C GLY A 267 -39.14 -1.75 -13.20
N LEU A 268 -39.01 -1.68 -11.86
CA LEU A 268 -39.05 -0.45 -11.06
C LEU A 268 -37.78 -0.31 -10.23
N LYS A 269 -37.33 0.94 -9.95
CA LYS A 269 -36.12 1.24 -9.17
C LYS A 269 -36.41 1.86 -7.82
N LYS A 270 -35.51 1.62 -6.84
CA LYS A 270 -35.48 2.32 -5.56
C LYS A 270 -35.28 3.83 -5.75
N LYS A 271 -34.39 4.20 -6.66
CA LYS A 271 -34.02 5.62 -6.93
C LYS A 271 -35.20 6.49 -7.38
N THR A 272 -36.22 5.91 -8.03
CA THR A 272 -37.44 6.64 -8.41
C THR A 272 -38.47 6.63 -7.29
N GLY A 273 -38.33 5.75 -6.31
CA GLY A 273 -39.33 5.48 -5.27
C GLY A 273 -40.40 4.44 -5.66
N ASP A 274 -40.49 4.08 -6.93
CA ASP A 274 -41.59 3.24 -7.43
C ASP A 274 -41.47 1.79 -6.94
N LEU A 275 -40.23 1.27 -6.79
CA LEU A 275 -40.03 -0.02 -6.19
C LEU A 275 -40.49 -0.06 -4.72
N PHE A 276 -40.29 1.01 -3.95
CA PHE A 276 -40.82 1.09 -2.59
C PHE A 276 -42.33 1.16 -2.54
N LYS A 277 -42.98 1.90 -3.46
CA LYS A 277 -44.44 1.90 -3.58
C LYS A 277 -44.99 0.49 -3.84
N TYR A 278 -44.32 -0.25 -4.72
CA TYR A 278 -44.67 -1.64 -5.00
C TYR A 278 -44.54 -2.53 -3.75
N VAL A 279 -43.38 -2.43 -3.03
CA VAL A 279 -43.13 -3.21 -1.79
C VAL A 279 -44.17 -2.91 -0.71
N ILE A 280 -44.50 -1.62 -0.49
CA ILE A 280 -45.47 -1.20 0.51
C ILE A 280 -46.87 -1.75 0.19
N ASN A 281 -47.31 -1.61 -1.07
CA ASN A 281 -48.60 -2.12 -1.51
C ASN A 281 -48.72 -3.63 -1.40
N ASP A 282 -47.70 -4.38 -1.82
CA ASP A 282 -47.65 -5.84 -1.74
C ASP A 282 -47.67 -6.35 -0.31
N ASN A 283 -47.03 -5.67 0.62
CA ASN A 283 -47.02 -5.99 2.03
C ASN A 283 -48.21 -5.42 2.81
N ARG A 284 -49.06 -4.61 2.18
CA ARG A 284 -50.25 -3.99 2.79
C ARG A 284 -49.93 -3.23 4.07
N VAL A 285 -48.87 -2.42 4.06
CA VAL A 285 -48.44 -1.59 5.18
C VAL A 285 -48.41 -0.11 4.80
N ASN A 286 -48.43 0.76 5.82
CA ASN A 286 -48.18 2.19 5.61
C ASN A 286 -46.67 2.50 5.59
N ASN A 287 -46.28 3.63 5.00
CA ASN A 287 -44.91 4.07 4.86
C ASN A 287 -44.16 4.14 6.22
N ASN A 288 -44.86 4.51 7.30
CA ASN A 288 -44.26 4.61 8.62
C ASN A 288 -44.14 3.27 9.37
N GLU A 289 -44.72 2.19 8.86
CA GLU A 289 -44.69 0.83 9.42
C GLU A 289 -43.53 -0.03 8.90
N ILE A 290 -42.79 0.50 7.88
CA ILE A 290 -41.61 -0.15 7.31
C ILE A 290 -40.34 0.59 7.70
N LEU A 291 -39.27 -0.17 7.95
CA LEU A 291 -37.90 0.33 8.06
C LEU A 291 -37.07 -0.22 6.90
N HIS A 292 -36.46 0.64 6.11
CA HIS A 292 -35.52 0.22 5.10
C HIS A 292 -34.06 0.45 5.55
N ILE A 293 -33.21 -0.54 5.34
CA ILE A 293 -31.80 -0.57 5.75
C ILE A 293 -30.94 -0.80 4.52
N GLY A 294 -30.00 0.11 4.22
CA GLY A 294 -29.14 -0.01 3.05
C GLY A 294 -27.92 0.90 3.07
N ASP A 295 -27.02 0.74 2.08
CA ASP A 295 -25.75 1.46 1.98
C ASP A 295 -25.83 2.71 1.10
N ASN A 296 -26.73 2.73 0.13
CA ASN A 296 -26.80 3.79 -0.86
C ASN A 296 -27.58 5.01 -0.34
N ILE A 297 -26.89 6.13 -0.12
CA ILE A 297 -27.53 7.35 0.42
C ILE A 297 -28.71 7.82 -0.40
N GLU A 298 -28.69 7.73 -1.74
CA GLU A 298 -29.80 8.17 -2.57
C GLU A 298 -30.94 7.16 -2.60
N GLY A 299 -30.63 5.91 -2.96
CA GLY A 299 -31.62 4.84 -3.16
C GLY A 299 -32.22 4.30 -1.85
N ASP A 300 -31.44 4.20 -0.77
CA ASP A 300 -31.87 3.54 0.45
C ASP A 300 -32.18 4.50 1.60
N VAL A 301 -31.75 5.76 1.49
CA VAL A 301 -31.97 6.72 2.58
C VAL A 301 -32.81 7.91 2.10
N ARG A 302 -32.35 8.68 1.13
CA ARG A 302 -32.98 9.97 0.78
C ARG A 302 -34.34 9.78 0.12
N VAL A 303 -34.43 8.91 -0.87
CA VAL A 303 -35.70 8.66 -1.58
C VAL A 303 -36.73 8.07 -0.65
N PRO A 304 -36.50 6.93 0.06
CA PRO A 304 -37.52 6.37 0.93
C PRO A 304 -37.86 7.28 2.13
N SER A 305 -36.89 8.02 2.72
CA SER A 305 -37.21 9.02 3.76
C SER A 305 -38.13 10.13 3.25
N GLY A 306 -37.94 10.57 2.00
CA GLY A 306 -38.82 11.55 1.36
C GLY A 306 -40.25 11.02 1.14
N MET A 307 -40.43 9.72 1.12
CA MET A 307 -41.72 9.04 1.06
C MET A 307 -42.35 8.78 2.45
N GLY A 308 -41.68 9.12 3.55
CA GLY A 308 -42.13 8.84 4.91
C GLY A 308 -41.78 7.44 5.43
N ILE A 309 -40.92 6.69 4.74
CA ILE A 309 -40.36 5.43 5.19
C ILE A 309 -39.23 5.70 6.18
N ASN A 310 -39.20 4.95 7.29
CA ASN A 310 -38.06 5.01 8.19
C ASN A 310 -36.83 4.37 7.53
N THR A 311 -35.66 5.00 7.65
CA THR A 311 -34.46 4.51 7.03
C THR A 311 -33.31 4.41 8.01
N TYR A 312 -32.42 3.44 7.78
CA TYR A 312 -31.17 3.33 8.49
C TYR A 312 -30.01 3.10 7.50
N HIS A 313 -29.01 3.98 7.52
CA HIS A 313 -27.86 3.93 6.63
C HIS A 313 -26.76 3.04 7.22
N ILE A 314 -26.28 2.07 6.45
CA ILE A 314 -25.11 1.24 6.74
C ILE A 314 -24.04 1.55 5.67
N PRO A 315 -23.12 2.51 5.88
CA PRO A 315 -22.07 2.81 4.92
C PRO A 315 -21.22 1.59 4.60
N ARG A 316 -20.72 1.45 3.39
CA ARG A 316 -19.79 0.36 3.03
C ARG A 316 -18.54 0.43 3.89
N ALA A 317 -17.95 -0.73 4.23
CA ALA A 317 -16.73 -0.81 5.02
C ALA A 317 -15.58 0.04 4.45
N ILE A 318 -15.42 0.06 3.13
CA ILE A 318 -14.40 0.86 2.45
C ILE A 318 -14.65 2.38 2.56
N ASP A 319 -15.91 2.81 2.61
CA ASP A 319 -16.24 4.23 2.78
C ASP A 319 -16.01 4.65 4.23
N ILE A 320 -16.31 3.78 5.21
CA ILE A 320 -15.96 4.01 6.61
C ILE A 320 -14.44 4.14 6.76
N ALA A 321 -13.66 3.24 6.15
CA ALA A 321 -12.20 3.28 6.14
C ALA A 321 -11.66 4.63 5.65
N LYS A 322 -12.22 5.19 4.57
CA LYS A 322 -11.83 6.50 4.04
C LYS A 322 -12.06 7.67 5.00
N PHE A 323 -13.07 7.58 5.85
CA PHE A 323 -13.38 8.64 6.81
C PHE A 323 -12.71 8.44 8.18
N TYR A 324 -12.01 7.32 8.37
CA TYR A 324 -11.45 6.98 9.67
C TYR A 324 -10.25 7.84 10.05
N THR A 325 -9.25 7.90 9.19
CA THR A 325 -8.10 8.81 9.34
C THR A 325 -7.71 9.44 8.01
N PRO A 326 -7.00 10.59 8.00
CA PRO A 326 -6.48 11.20 6.79
C PRO A 326 -5.55 10.26 6.00
N GLU A 327 -4.74 9.46 6.71
CA GLU A 327 -3.81 8.49 6.13
C GLU A 327 -4.57 7.36 5.43
N MET A 328 -5.58 6.77 6.11
CA MET A 328 -6.44 5.75 5.51
C MET A 328 -7.15 6.27 4.26
N LYS A 329 -7.71 7.49 4.33
CA LYS A 329 -8.33 8.15 3.18
C LYS A 329 -7.35 8.29 2.02
N SER A 330 -6.16 8.83 2.31
CA SER A 330 -5.12 9.05 1.30
C SER A 330 -4.65 7.73 0.67
N TRP A 331 -4.47 6.69 1.48
CA TRP A 331 -4.09 5.38 1.00
C TRP A 331 -5.15 4.76 0.09
N VAL A 332 -6.40 4.69 0.53
CA VAL A 332 -7.50 4.11 -0.24
C VAL A 332 -7.75 4.89 -1.55
N ASP A 333 -7.69 6.23 -1.50
CA ASP A 333 -7.83 7.06 -2.70
C ASP A 333 -6.67 6.83 -3.68
N THR A 334 -5.44 6.69 -3.19
CA THR A 334 -4.26 6.40 -4.04
C THR A 334 -4.34 5.00 -4.64
N VAL A 335 -4.75 4.00 -3.87
CA VAL A 335 -4.99 2.64 -4.36
C VAL A 335 -6.05 2.63 -5.45
N SER A 336 -7.13 3.39 -5.29
CA SER A 336 -8.21 3.46 -6.29
C SER A 336 -7.74 3.97 -7.66
N LEU A 337 -6.66 4.74 -7.70
CA LEU A 337 -6.03 5.27 -8.92
C LEU A 337 -4.99 4.32 -9.54
N ASN A 338 -4.32 3.52 -8.71
CA ASN A 338 -3.20 2.65 -9.09
C ASN A 338 -3.55 1.17 -8.84
N LYS A 339 -4.73 0.75 -9.23
CA LYS A 339 -5.25 -0.58 -8.94
C LYS A 339 -4.40 -1.69 -9.55
N THR A 340 -3.95 -2.59 -8.67
CA THR A 340 -3.57 -3.94 -9.05
C THR A 340 -4.49 -4.93 -8.33
N PRO A 341 -4.76 -6.11 -8.89
CA PRO A 341 -5.69 -7.05 -8.26
C PRO A 341 -5.31 -7.40 -6.81
N LEU A 342 -4.03 -7.62 -6.54
CA LEU A 342 -3.55 -7.96 -5.20
C LEU A 342 -3.70 -6.79 -4.21
N LEU A 343 -3.36 -5.58 -4.63
CA LEU A 343 -3.49 -4.39 -3.76
C LEU A 343 -4.96 -4.10 -3.45
N ASP A 344 -5.84 -4.24 -4.44
CA ASP A 344 -7.28 -4.10 -4.27
C ASP A 344 -7.82 -5.13 -3.26
N ALA A 345 -7.36 -6.39 -3.36
CA ALA A 345 -7.69 -7.44 -2.40
C ALA A 345 -7.24 -7.10 -0.98
N VAL A 346 -6.01 -6.60 -0.81
CA VAL A 346 -5.46 -6.20 0.50
C VAL A 346 -6.31 -5.09 1.14
N VAL A 347 -6.61 -4.03 0.39
CA VAL A 347 -7.40 -2.89 0.91
C VAL A 347 -8.80 -3.32 1.26
N THR A 348 -9.44 -4.12 0.41
CA THR A 348 -10.80 -4.59 0.64
C THR A 348 -10.89 -5.52 1.85
N THR A 349 -9.93 -6.44 2.00
CA THR A 349 -9.84 -7.36 3.14
C THR A 349 -9.67 -6.62 4.45
N ILE A 350 -8.74 -5.65 4.50
CA ILE A 350 -8.52 -4.79 5.68
C ILE A 350 -9.80 -4.00 6.00
N SER A 351 -10.44 -3.42 4.99
CA SER A 351 -11.64 -2.61 5.18
C SER A 351 -12.80 -3.43 5.73
N ASN A 352 -13.06 -4.60 5.15
CA ASN A 352 -14.14 -5.47 5.59
C ASN A 352 -13.94 -6.01 7.01
N ARG A 353 -12.69 -6.24 7.41
CA ARG A 353 -12.40 -6.77 8.75
C ARG A 353 -12.52 -5.71 9.86
N TYR A 354 -12.05 -4.49 9.62
CA TYR A 354 -11.87 -3.50 10.69
C TYR A 354 -12.76 -2.27 10.60
N TYR A 355 -13.43 -2.06 9.45
CA TYR A 355 -14.23 -0.86 9.21
C TYR A 355 -15.68 -1.17 8.86
N ASP A 356 -16.15 -2.37 9.14
CA ASP A 356 -17.55 -2.73 8.90
C ASP A 356 -18.52 -2.12 9.93
N ASP A 357 -18.04 -1.65 11.08
CA ASP A 357 -18.84 -1.05 12.14
C ASP A 357 -18.25 0.28 12.64
N GLU A 358 -18.94 1.40 12.37
CA GLU A 358 -18.57 2.75 12.85
C GLU A 358 -18.51 2.86 14.39
N SER A 359 -19.27 2.05 15.12
CA SER A 359 -19.29 2.08 16.59
C SER A 359 -17.98 1.59 17.20
N GLN A 360 -17.15 0.89 16.47
CA GLN A 360 -15.84 0.40 16.92
C GLN A 360 -14.71 1.42 16.73
N GLN A 361 -15.01 2.62 16.23
CA GLN A 361 -14.04 3.70 16.08
C GLN A 361 -13.59 4.20 17.45
N LYS A 362 -12.35 3.88 17.83
CA LYS A 362 -11.74 4.28 19.10
C LYS A 362 -10.62 5.29 18.87
N LEU A 363 -9.99 5.71 19.94
CA LEU A 363 -9.07 6.82 20.12
C LEU A 363 -7.86 6.88 19.12
N SER A 364 -7.55 5.81 18.42
CA SER A 364 -6.41 5.76 17.49
C SER A 364 -6.61 4.73 16.37
N PRO A 365 -5.89 4.85 15.22
CA PRO A 365 -6.00 3.94 14.07
C PRO A 365 -5.85 2.47 14.42
N TYR A 366 -4.89 2.13 15.26
CA TYR A 366 -4.59 0.74 15.62
C TYR A 366 -5.10 0.36 17.00
N CYS A 367 -5.61 1.32 17.81
CA CYS A 367 -6.13 1.11 19.18
C CYS A 367 -5.07 0.50 20.13
N ALA A 368 -3.79 0.80 19.92
CA ALA A 368 -2.65 0.18 20.60
C ALA A 368 -2.61 -1.35 20.53
N ASP A 369 -3.24 -1.93 19.53
CA ASP A 369 -3.29 -3.37 19.26
C ASP A 369 -2.24 -3.76 18.21
N LYS A 370 -1.25 -4.51 18.66
CA LYS A 370 -0.11 -4.96 17.87
C LYS A 370 -0.51 -5.90 16.73
N PHE A 371 -1.49 -6.79 16.98
CA PHE A 371 -2.04 -7.67 15.95
C PHE A 371 -2.73 -6.84 14.85
N LYS A 372 -3.57 -5.88 15.23
CA LYS A 372 -4.24 -4.98 14.30
C LYS A 372 -3.23 -4.15 13.51
N PHE A 373 -2.18 -3.62 14.16
CA PHE A 373 -1.08 -2.92 13.50
C PHE A 373 -0.36 -3.82 12.49
N GLY A 374 -0.04 -5.05 12.88
CA GLY A 374 0.54 -6.07 12.01
C GLY A 374 -0.33 -6.34 10.79
N TYR A 375 -1.63 -6.51 10.99
CA TYR A 375 -2.58 -6.78 9.91
C TYR A 375 -2.75 -5.61 8.95
N GLN A 376 -2.90 -4.37 9.45
CA GLN A 376 -3.28 -3.21 8.65
C GLN A 376 -2.10 -2.40 8.08
N ALA A 377 -1.02 -2.24 8.87
CA ALA A 377 0.10 -1.38 8.50
C ALA A 377 1.31 -2.16 7.98
N PHE A 378 1.74 -3.17 8.72
CA PHE A 378 2.92 -3.95 8.35
C PHE A 378 2.59 -5.11 7.39
N GLY A 379 1.38 -5.66 7.44
CA GLY A 379 0.91 -6.70 6.52
C GLY A 379 1.07 -6.34 5.05
N PRO A 380 0.56 -5.18 4.58
CA PRO A 380 0.76 -4.76 3.18
C PRO A 380 2.23 -4.61 2.77
N VAL A 381 3.15 -4.25 3.69
CA VAL A 381 4.60 -4.21 3.45
C VAL A 381 5.11 -5.61 3.09
N ILE A 382 4.79 -6.60 3.92
CA ILE A 382 5.27 -7.99 3.75
C ILE A 382 4.62 -8.67 2.56
N ILE A 383 3.30 -8.52 2.36
CA ILE A 383 2.59 -9.06 1.19
C ILE A 383 3.18 -8.48 -0.12
N GLY A 384 3.47 -7.18 -0.13
CA GLY A 384 4.13 -6.53 -1.27
C GLY A 384 5.51 -7.10 -1.53
N PHE A 385 6.34 -7.22 -0.50
CA PHE A 385 7.67 -7.83 -0.63
C PHE A 385 7.60 -9.28 -1.10
N THR A 386 6.68 -10.06 -0.54
CA THR A 386 6.46 -11.47 -0.93
C THR A 386 6.04 -11.59 -2.40
N SER A 387 5.19 -10.69 -2.89
CA SER A 387 4.81 -10.63 -4.30
C SER A 387 5.99 -10.31 -5.22
N TRP A 388 6.90 -9.44 -4.76
CA TRP A 388 8.15 -9.11 -5.43
C TRP A 388 9.11 -10.30 -5.49
N ILE A 389 9.30 -11.00 -4.38
CA ILE A 389 10.14 -12.21 -4.32
C ILE A 389 9.68 -13.21 -5.39
N LYS A 390 8.37 -13.49 -5.45
CA LYS A 390 7.81 -14.36 -6.47
C LYS A 390 8.08 -13.87 -7.89
N LYS A 391 7.84 -12.58 -8.14
CA LYS A 391 8.04 -11.97 -9.45
C LYS A 391 9.48 -12.15 -9.92
N ILE A 392 10.46 -11.78 -9.10
CA ILE A 392 11.89 -11.91 -9.43
C ILE A 392 12.29 -13.36 -9.60
N ALA A 393 11.78 -14.28 -8.79
CA ALA A 393 12.08 -15.69 -8.90
C ALA A 393 11.63 -16.27 -10.25
N ILE A 394 10.44 -15.88 -10.73
CA ILE A 394 9.93 -16.30 -12.03
C ILE A 394 10.74 -15.67 -13.18
N GLU A 395 10.97 -14.36 -13.13
CA GLU A 395 11.68 -13.61 -14.19
C GLU A 395 13.12 -14.08 -14.39
N ASN A 396 13.79 -14.55 -13.32
CA ASN A 396 15.16 -15.03 -13.36
C ASN A 396 15.27 -16.57 -13.33
N ASN A 397 14.17 -17.29 -13.53
CA ASN A 397 14.13 -18.76 -13.52
C ASN A 397 14.78 -19.37 -12.28
N ILE A 398 14.58 -18.75 -11.11
CA ILE A 398 15.09 -19.23 -9.82
C ILE A 398 14.28 -20.46 -9.40
N LYS A 399 14.96 -21.53 -9.01
CA LYS A 399 14.35 -22.80 -8.61
C LYS A 399 14.25 -22.95 -7.10
N LYS A 400 15.19 -22.35 -6.35
CA LYS A 400 15.22 -22.42 -4.90
C LYS A 400 15.46 -21.05 -4.29
N LEU A 401 14.64 -20.73 -3.30
CA LEU A 401 14.72 -19.51 -2.50
C LEU A 401 15.21 -19.85 -1.09
N TYR A 402 16.20 -19.12 -0.62
CA TYR A 402 16.77 -19.26 0.72
C TYR A 402 16.52 -18.02 1.53
N PHE A 403 15.52 -18.08 2.41
CA PHE A 403 15.15 -16.99 3.30
C PHE A 403 16.10 -16.98 4.51
N LEU A 404 16.88 -15.91 4.65
CA LEU A 404 17.88 -15.82 5.69
C LEU A 404 17.26 -15.40 7.04
N SER A 405 17.57 -16.14 8.11
CA SER A 405 17.11 -15.79 9.45
C SER A 405 17.76 -14.47 9.90
N ARG A 406 17.12 -13.66 10.69
CA ARG A 406 15.79 -13.66 11.31
C ARG A 406 14.82 -12.77 10.51
N ASP A 407 15.38 -11.89 9.70
CA ASP A 407 14.67 -10.76 9.08
C ASP A 407 13.65 -11.18 8.01
N THR A 408 13.73 -12.43 7.54
CA THR A 408 12.84 -12.89 6.48
C THR A 408 11.82 -13.96 6.90
N LYS A 409 11.73 -14.29 8.19
CA LYS A 409 10.83 -15.35 8.67
C LYS A 409 9.38 -15.10 8.29
N VAL A 410 8.86 -13.91 8.57
CA VAL A 410 7.47 -13.57 8.26
C VAL A 410 7.21 -13.54 6.75
N ALA A 411 8.20 -13.14 5.93
CA ALA A 411 8.07 -13.17 4.48
C ALA A 411 8.10 -14.62 3.94
N TYR A 412 8.93 -15.50 4.53
CA TYR A 412 8.94 -16.93 4.23
C TYR A 412 7.59 -17.59 4.49
N ASP A 413 7.01 -17.33 5.67
CA ASP A 413 5.71 -17.90 6.02
C ASP A 413 4.60 -17.37 5.09
N CYS A 414 4.58 -16.07 4.81
CA CYS A 414 3.65 -15.48 3.85
C CYS A 414 3.82 -16.04 2.43
N PHE A 415 5.06 -16.28 1.99
CA PHE A 415 5.31 -16.87 0.67
C PHE A 415 4.67 -18.26 0.53
N ASN A 416 4.83 -19.10 1.52
CA ASN A 416 4.26 -20.45 1.52
C ASN A 416 2.73 -20.46 1.68
N ILE A 417 2.16 -19.48 2.42
CA ILE A 417 0.70 -19.32 2.55
C ILE A 417 0.10 -18.86 1.21
N LEU A 418 0.70 -17.87 0.57
CA LEU A 418 0.13 -17.24 -0.63
C LEU A 418 0.37 -18.04 -1.92
N TYR A 419 1.46 -18.81 -1.98
CA TYR A 419 1.92 -19.50 -3.20
C TYR A 419 2.25 -20.98 -2.97
N PRO A 420 1.34 -21.78 -2.37
CA PRO A 420 1.64 -23.18 -2.02
C PRO A 420 1.92 -24.05 -3.25
N ASP A 421 1.33 -23.71 -4.41
CA ASP A 421 1.43 -24.51 -5.63
C ASP A 421 2.51 -23.99 -6.61
N ILE A 422 3.39 -23.07 -6.15
CA ILE A 422 4.44 -22.53 -7.02
C ILE A 422 5.56 -23.57 -7.20
N ASN A 423 6.01 -23.74 -8.43
CA ASN A 423 7.14 -24.64 -8.73
C ASN A 423 8.50 -23.96 -8.42
N ILE A 424 8.67 -23.52 -7.17
CA ILE A 424 9.87 -22.89 -6.61
C ILE A 424 10.00 -23.41 -5.18
N GLU A 425 11.09 -24.12 -4.89
CA GLU A 425 11.36 -24.56 -3.52
C GLU A 425 11.74 -23.39 -2.62
N SER A 426 11.22 -23.34 -1.42
CA SER A 426 11.54 -22.31 -0.43
C SER A 426 12.10 -22.92 0.85
N HIS A 427 13.21 -22.39 1.33
CA HIS A 427 13.91 -22.84 2.52
C HIS A 427 14.14 -21.68 3.47
N TYR A 428 13.91 -21.90 4.77
CA TYR A 428 14.33 -20.97 5.81
C TYR A 428 15.67 -21.39 6.35
N ILE A 429 16.70 -20.56 6.21
CA ILE A 429 18.10 -20.87 6.55
C ILE A 429 18.53 -20.07 7.76
N TYR A 430 19.02 -20.74 8.80
CA TYR A 430 19.72 -20.08 9.88
C TYR A 430 21.01 -19.45 9.39
N SER A 431 21.13 -18.14 9.57
CA SER A 431 22.22 -17.33 9.04
C SER A 431 22.44 -16.07 9.87
N SER A 432 23.65 -15.60 9.94
CA SER A 432 24.03 -14.32 10.53
C SER A 432 25.35 -13.81 9.94
N ARG A 433 25.63 -12.52 10.11
CA ARG A 433 26.94 -11.96 9.67
C ARG A 433 28.11 -12.69 10.29
N ARG A 434 28.01 -13.05 11.58
CA ARG A 434 29.05 -13.82 12.28
C ARG A 434 29.27 -15.20 11.66
N SER A 435 28.16 -15.93 11.42
CA SER A 435 28.22 -17.32 10.91
C SER A 435 28.86 -17.46 9.53
N VAL A 436 28.88 -16.38 8.72
CA VAL A 436 29.51 -16.39 7.39
C VAL A 436 30.87 -15.70 7.37
N SER A 437 31.16 -14.77 8.31
CA SER A 437 32.41 -14.01 8.30
C SER A 437 33.60 -14.86 8.80
N ILE A 438 33.42 -15.63 9.88
CA ILE A 438 34.48 -16.46 10.46
C ILE A 438 34.90 -17.57 9.47
N PRO A 439 33.99 -18.32 8.83
CA PRO A 439 34.36 -19.31 7.80
C PRO A 439 35.20 -18.76 6.64
N LEU A 440 35.21 -17.45 6.39
CA LEU A 440 36.00 -16.84 5.31
C LEU A 440 37.49 -16.66 5.67
N PHE A 441 37.90 -16.74 6.94
CA PHE A 441 39.29 -16.62 7.31
C PHE A 441 40.10 -17.83 6.81
N LYS A 442 41.13 -17.56 6.00
CA LYS A 442 42.05 -18.57 5.45
C LYS A 442 43.52 -18.28 5.79
N SER A 443 43.83 -17.06 6.23
CA SER A 443 45.19 -16.58 6.46
C SER A 443 45.25 -15.50 7.56
N LYS A 444 46.43 -15.28 8.11
CA LYS A 444 46.69 -14.17 9.04
C LYS A 444 46.35 -12.81 8.45
N LYS A 445 46.49 -12.63 7.13
CA LYS A 445 46.10 -11.41 6.42
C LYS A 445 44.61 -11.12 6.58
N ASP A 446 43.75 -12.14 6.47
CA ASP A 446 42.29 -11.99 6.62
C ASP A 446 41.93 -11.50 8.03
N LEU A 447 42.62 -12.06 9.04
CA LEU A 447 42.43 -11.67 10.45
C LEU A 447 42.81 -10.21 10.68
N LEU A 448 43.92 -9.77 10.10
CA LEU A 448 44.37 -8.37 10.23
C LEU A 448 43.36 -7.41 9.57
N VAL A 449 42.81 -7.74 8.43
CA VAL A 449 41.76 -6.93 7.80
C VAL A 449 40.53 -6.79 8.72
N GLU A 450 40.17 -7.85 9.46
CA GLU A 450 39.06 -7.80 10.41
C GLU A 450 39.34 -6.89 11.61
N VAL A 451 40.58 -6.91 12.15
CA VAL A 451 41.01 -6.04 13.26
C VAL A 451 40.82 -4.56 12.93
N TYR A 452 41.12 -4.17 11.67
CA TYR A 452 41.05 -2.74 11.26
C TYR A 452 39.62 -2.24 11.01
N LYS A 453 38.62 -3.09 11.02
CA LYS A 453 37.23 -2.63 11.00
C LYS A 453 36.89 -1.84 12.27
N THR A 454 35.77 -1.09 12.22
CA THR A 454 35.32 -0.31 13.39
C THR A 454 35.03 -1.23 14.58
N ILE A 455 35.56 -0.83 15.74
CA ILE A 455 35.31 -1.52 17.02
C ILE A 455 34.35 -0.64 17.82
N TYR A 456 33.18 -1.16 18.10
CA TYR A 456 32.23 -0.54 19.03
C TYR A 456 32.61 -0.93 20.48
N SER A 457 32.16 -0.16 21.48
CA SER A 457 32.42 -0.45 22.87
C SER A 457 31.94 -1.86 23.26
N THR A 458 32.86 -2.71 23.67
CA THR A 458 32.62 -4.13 24.03
C THR A 458 33.71 -4.62 24.94
N THR A 459 33.62 -5.84 25.47
CA THR A 459 34.74 -6.50 26.17
C THR A 459 35.64 -7.21 25.17
N ILE A 460 36.93 -7.43 25.57
CA ILE A 460 37.89 -8.14 24.71
C ILE A 460 37.42 -9.57 24.39
N SER A 461 36.88 -10.28 25.38
CA SER A 461 36.39 -11.65 25.17
C SER A 461 35.20 -11.69 24.20
N ALA A 462 34.23 -10.82 24.37
CA ALA A 462 33.09 -10.75 23.46
C ALA A 462 33.53 -10.35 22.03
N TRP A 463 34.52 -9.48 21.88
CA TRP A 463 35.08 -9.11 20.60
C TRP A 463 35.77 -10.28 19.89
N LEU A 464 36.59 -11.03 20.65
CA LEU A 464 37.30 -12.21 20.14
C LEU A 464 36.30 -13.32 19.76
N GLU A 465 35.28 -13.56 20.56
CA GLU A 465 34.25 -14.56 20.29
C GLU A 465 33.40 -14.20 19.06
N ASN A 466 32.92 -12.96 19.01
CA ASN A 466 32.00 -12.56 17.93
C ASN A 466 32.71 -12.31 16.60
N ARG A 467 33.97 -11.85 16.62
CA ARG A 467 34.69 -11.50 15.38
C ARG A 467 35.68 -12.55 14.92
N PHE A 468 36.21 -13.39 15.84
CA PHE A 468 37.25 -14.36 15.51
C PHE A 468 36.89 -15.81 15.89
N GLY A 469 35.75 -16.03 16.55
CA GLY A 469 35.26 -17.39 16.83
C GLY A 469 36.01 -18.13 17.91
N ILE A 470 36.73 -17.43 18.79
CA ILE A 470 37.46 -18.06 19.92
C ILE A 470 36.81 -17.68 21.24
N THR A 471 36.65 -18.66 22.10
CA THR A 471 36.03 -18.57 23.44
C THR A 471 37.05 -18.46 24.55
N LYS A 472 36.64 -18.00 25.75
CA LYS A 472 37.51 -17.75 26.91
C LYS A 472 38.36 -18.96 27.35
N ASP A 473 37.89 -20.17 27.12
CA ASP A 473 38.56 -21.43 27.44
C ASP A 473 39.68 -21.77 26.47
N GLN A 474 39.80 -21.10 25.34
CA GLN A 474 40.83 -21.36 24.32
C GLN A 474 42.08 -20.47 24.45
N TYR A 475 42.10 -19.51 25.37
CA TYR A 475 43.25 -18.65 25.62
C TYR A 475 43.27 -18.17 27.07
N SER A 476 44.46 -17.89 27.59
CA SER A 476 44.63 -17.50 28.99
C SER A 476 44.66 -15.98 29.18
N VAL A 477 44.48 -15.55 30.45
CA VAL A 477 44.54 -14.13 30.85
C VAL A 477 45.97 -13.58 30.66
N GLU A 478 47.00 -14.42 30.85
CA GLU A 478 48.39 -14.04 30.64
C GLU A 478 48.66 -13.58 29.20
N VAL A 479 48.01 -14.20 28.22
CA VAL A 479 48.12 -13.78 26.82
C VAL A 479 47.51 -12.38 26.65
N LEU A 480 46.41 -12.09 27.30
CA LEU A 480 45.76 -10.76 27.25
C LEU A 480 46.66 -9.69 27.88
N GLN A 481 47.30 -10.01 29.03
CA GLN A 481 48.12 -9.07 29.80
C GLN A 481 49.36 -8.60 29.02
N LYS A 482 49.95 -9.43 28.14
CA LYS A 482 51.02 -9.02 27.22
C LYS A 482 50.64 -7.80 26.37
N TYR A 483 49.37 -7.61 26.09
CA TYR A 483 48.86 -6.54 25.24
C TYR A 483 48.13 -5.43 26.02
N SER A 484 48.37 -5.35 27.34
CA SER A 484 47.80 -4.34 28.27
C SER A 484 46.28 -4.51 28.45
N LEU A 485 45.76 -5.71 28.33
CA LEU A 485 44.41 -6.10 28.65
C LEU A 485 44.43 -6.83 30.01
N LYS A 486 43.63 -6.36 30.99
CA LYS A 486 43.70 -6.85 32.37
C LYS A 486 43.16 -8.27 32.52
N ASP A 487 41.99 -8.49 31.94
CA ASP A 487 41.17 -9.70 32.04
C ASP A 487 40.25 -9.85 30.83
N TYR A 488 39.42 -10.90 30.82
CA TYR A 488 38.44 -11.17 29.76
C TYR A 488 37.38 -10.06 29.55
N ASP A 489 37.10 -9.31 30.60
CA ASP A 489 36.05 -8.29 30.58
C ASP A 489 36.63 -6.89 30.38
N HIS A 490 37.92 -6.78 30.07
CA HIS A 490 38.58 -5.53 29.76
C HIS A 490 37.84 -4.81 28.60
N PRO A 491 37.39 -3.56 28.85
CA PRO A 491 36.65 -2.82 27.82
C PRO A 491 37.56 -2.37 26.69
N ILE A 492 37.13 -2.62 25.45
CA ILE A 492 37.78 -2.11 24.25
C ILE A 492 36.79 -1.30 23.42
N GLY A 493 37.30 -0.39 22.60
CA GLY A 493 36.50 0.46 21.71
C GLY A 493 37.38 1.21 20.72
N GLY A 494 36.82 2.19 20.00
CA GLY A 494 37.52 2.90 18.91
C GLY A 494 38.82 3.61 19.31
N LYS A 495 39.07 3.85 20.60
CA LYS A 495 40.33 4.46 21.15
C LYS A 495 41.39 3.43 21.54
N PHE A 496 41.06 2.14 21.55
CA PHE A 496 42.05 1.10 21.91
C PHE A 496 43.00 0.90 20.74
N SER A 497 44.28 0.62 21.06
CA SER A 497 45.33 0.46 20.06
C SER A 497 45.05 -0.75 19.15
N LYS A 498 44.85 -0.47 17.85
CA LYS A 498 44.66 -1.51 16.84
C LYS A 498 45.93 -2.35 16.63
N ASP A 499 47.13 -1.75 16.87
CA ASP A 499 48.39 -2.47 16.76
C ASP A 499 48.51 -3.55 17.86
N LYS A 500 48.12 -3.23 19.11
CA LYS A 500 48.09 -4.22 20.18
C LYS A 500 47.09 -5.34 19.91
N LEU A 501 45.90 -5.01 19.41
CA LEU A 501 44.88 -5.98 18.98
C LEU A 501 45.38 -6.83 17.79
N SER A 502 46.10 -6.22 16.85
CA SER A 502 46.70 -6.96 15.72
C SER A 502 47.75 -7.96 16.20
N GLN A 503 48.62 -7.58 17.14
CA GLN A 503 49.63 -8.48 17.73
C GLN A 503 48.94 -9.62 18.50
N LEU A 504 47.92 -9.34 19.32
CA LEU A 504 47.14 -10.36 20.04
C LEU A 504 46.50 -11.36 19.06
N VAL A 505 45.83 -10.85 18.01
CA VAL A 505 45.19 -11.70 17.01
C VAL A 505 46.22 -12.52 16.22
N CYS A 506 47.43 -11.97 15.98
CA CYS A 506 48.53 -12.74 15.37
C CYS A 506 49.04 -13.86 16.29
N GLU A 507 49.15 -13.63 17.61
CA GLU A 507 49.52 -14.68 18.58
C GLU A 507 48.47 -15.80 18.64
N LEU A 508 47.19 -15.44 18.59
CA LEU A 508 46.05 -16.38 18.61
C LEU A 508 45.69 -16.95 17.24
N SER A 509 46.40 -16.59 16.18
CA SER A 509 46.03 -16.88 14.79
C SER A 509 45.80 -18.37 14.49
N ASP A 510 46.59 -19.25 15.06
CA ASP A 510 46.51 -20.68 14.72
C ASP A 510 45.23 -21.30 15.28
N ILE A 511 44.83 -20.89 16.48
CA ILE A 511 43.54 -21.30 17.09
C ILE A 511 42.38 -20.70 16.28
N ILE A 512 42.45 -19.42 15.93
CA ILE A 512 41.39 -18.74 15.16
C ILE A 512 41.23 -19.42 13.80
N LEU A 513 42.29 -19.70 13.07
CA LEU A 513 42.23 -20.30 11.75
C LEU A 513 41.73 -21.75 11.77
N GLU A 514 42.08 -22.54 12.81
CA GLU A 514 41.53 -23.89 12.97
C GLU A 514 40.01 -23.86 13.27
N ASN A 515 39.60 -22.99 14.20
CA ASN A 515 38.13 -22.79 14.44
C ASN A 515 37.40 -22.33 13.17
N ALA A 516 37.98 -21.40 12.44
CA ALA A 516 37.39 -20.91 11.17
C ALA A 516 37.26 -22.02 10.12
N LYS A 517 38.26 -22.89 10.04
CA LYS A 517 38.24 -24.06 9.15
C LYS A 517 37.11 -25.02 9.53
N GLN A 518 36.98 -25.33 10.84
CA GLN A 518 35.93 -26.20 11.33
C GLN A 518 34.53 -25.62 11.15
N GLU A 519 34.35 -24.32 11.44
CA GLU A 519 33.08 -23.62 11.22
C GLU A 519 32.73 -23.57 9.71
N ARG A 520 33.73 -23.47 8.83
CA ARG A 520 33.52 -23.52 7.37
C ARG A 520 33.02 -24.89 6.91
N ILE A 521 33.59 -25.97 7.39
CA ILE A 521 33.18 -27.35 7.08
C ILE A 521 31.74 -27.54 7.54
N ASN A 522 31.42 -27.22 8.78
CA ASN A 522 30.07 -27.35 9.31
C ASN A 522 29.04 -26.51 8.55
N LEU A 523 29.43 -25.27 8.17
CA LEU A 523 28.53 -24.39 7.42
C LEU A 523 28.28 -24.90 5.97
N ILE A 524 29.32 -25.39 5.30
CA ILE A 524 29.16 -25.99 3.95
C ILE A 524 28.24 -27.19 4.03
N ASP A 525 28.49 -28.11 4.97
CA ASP A 525 27.65 -29.30 5.15
C ASP A 525 26.18 -28.92 5.47
N TYR A 526 25.98 -27.89 6.30
CA TYR A 526 24.66 -27.35 6.60
C TYR A 526 23.97 -26.77 5.36
N LEU A 527 24.66 -25.95 4.56
CA LEU A 527 24.11 -25.37 3.34
C LEU A 527 23.81 -26.45 2.27
N SER A 528 24.69 -27.44 2.15
CA SER A 528 24.48 -28.58 1.25
C SER A 528 23.30 -29.45 1.66
N SER A 529 23.06 -29.62 2.96
CA SER A 529 21.87 -30.36 3.44
C SER A 529 20.55 -29.67 3.09
N HIS A 530 20.59 -28.39 2.77
CA HIS A 530 19.46 -27.61 2.23
C HIS A 530 19.52 -27.45 0.70
N GLY A 531 20.48 -28.12 0.01
CA GLY A 531 20.60 -28.11 -1.44
C GLY A 531 21.07 -26.78 -2.04
N MET A 532 21.90 -25.98 -1.29
CA MET A 532 22.47 -24.74 -1.82
C MET A 532 23.65 -24.98 -2.79
N ASP A 533 24.22 -26.17 -2.78
CA ASP A 533 25.33 -26.60 -3.66
C ASP A 533 24.87 -27.08 -5.06
N THR A 534 23.61 -26.94 -5.36
CA THR A 534 22.99 -27.29 -6.67
C THR A 534 23.56 -26.45 -7.83
N ASN A 535 23.46 -26.97 -9.05
CA ASN A 535 23.74 -26.22 -10.27
C ASN A 535 22.57 -25.33 -10.76
N GLU A 536 21.43 -25.43 -10.10
CA GLU A 536 20.26 -24.62 -10.42
C GLU A 536 20.45 -23.14 -10.07
N ASN A 537 19.63 -22.27 -10.65
CA ASN A 537 19.55 -20.87 -10.25
C ASN A 537 18.90 -20.77 -8.87
N ILE A 538 19.62 -20.15 -7.96
CA ILE A 538 19.17 -19.96 -6.58
C ILE A 538 19.21 -18.49 -6.18
N ALA A 539 18.40 -18.12 -5.19
CA ALA A 539 18.47 -16.80 -4.60
C ALA A 539 18.46 -16.83 -3.08
N VAL A 540 19.20 -15.92 -2.47
CA VAL A 540 19.06 -15.59 -1.05
C VAL A 540 18.07 -14.44 -0.92
N VAL A 541 17.20 -14.51 0.09
CA VAL A 541 16.23 -13.47 0.42
C VAL A 541 16.62 -12.84 1.76
N ASP A 542 16.73 -11.51 1.80
CA ASP A 542 17.17 -10.78 3.00
C ASP A 542 16.53 -9.38 3.04
N ILE A 543 16.54 -8.73 4.20
CA ILE A 543 16.10 -7.32 4.29
C ILE A 543 17.09 -6.39 3.54
N GLY A 544 18.37 -6.66 3.57
CA GLY A 544 19.40 -5.91 2.86
C GLY A 544 20.65 -5.67 3.71
N TYR A 545 21.50 -4.69 3.41
CA TYR A 545 21.39 -3.66 2.37
C TYR A 545 22.58 -3.72 1.41
N ALA A 546 23.68 -4.30 1.88
CA ALA A 546 24.98 -4.26 1.20
C ALA A 546 25.35 -5.58 0.51
N ALA A 547 24.46 -6.55 0.44
CA ALA A 547 24.65 -7.86 -0.15
C ALA A 547 25.86 -8.64 0.42
N SER A 548 26.26 -8.37 1.67
CA SER A 548 27.41 -9.02 2.30
C SER A 548 27.21 -10.52 2.54
N MET A 549 25.98 -10.93 2.87
CA MET A 549 25.62 -12.33 3.05
C MET A 549 25.69 -13.10 1.73
N GLN A 550 25.11 -12.55 0.66
CA GLN A 550 25.19 -13.11 -0.71
C GLN A 550 26.64 -13.32 -1.13
N SER A 551 27.47 -12.27 -1.01
CA SER A 551 28.90 -12.35 -1.34
C SER A 551 29.66 -13.39 -0.52
N ALA A 552 29.31 -13.55 0.78
CA ALA A 552 29.90 -14.56 1.63
C ALA A 552 29.55 -15.98 1.14
N TYR A 553 28.28 -16.22 0.81
CA TYR A 553 27.86 -17.52 0.27
C TYR A 553 28.48 -17.82 -1.10
N GLN A 554 28.58 -16.82 -1.99
CA GLN A 554 29.31 -16.99 -3.26
C GLN A 554 30.75 -17.48 -3.03
N LYS A 555 31.47 -16.90 -2.06
CA LYS A 555 32.85 -17.26 -1.73
C LYS A 555 32.97 -18.62 -1.01
N ILE A 556 32.02 -18.93 -0.11
CA ILE A 556 32.03 -20.18 0.68
C ILE A 556 31.69 -21.38 -0.21
N LEU A 557 30.70 -21.23 -1.08
CA LEU A 557 30.22 -22.28 -1.99
C LEU A 557 30.95 -22.29 -3.33
N ASN A 558 31.86 -21.33 -3.58
CA ASN A 558 32.51 -21.11 -4.85
C ASN A 558 31.52 -21.06 -6.05
N LYS A 559 30.42 -20.28 -5.86
CA LYS A 559 29.31 -20.17 -6.80
C LYS A 559 28.98 -18.70 -7.02
N GLU A 560 29.34 -18.16 -8.19
CA GLU A 560 29.20 -16.72 -8.47
C GLU A 560 27.76 -16.30 -8.76
N ASN A 561 26.93 -17.16 -9.33
CA ASN A 561 25.58 -16.86 -9.82
C ASN A 561 24.47 -17.04 -8.75
N ILE A 562 24.72 -16.68 -7.51
CA ILE A 562 23.69 -16.61 -6.47
C ILE A 562 22.99 -15.26 -6.58
N HIS A 563 21.68 -15.23 -6.83
CA HIS A 563 20.89 -14.00 -6.80
C HIS A 563 20.63 -13.54 -5.37
N GLY A 564 20.50 -12.21 -5.17
CA GLY A 564 20.04 -11.62 -3.92
C GLY A 564 18.74 -10.87 -4.11
N ILE A 565 17.68 -11.24 -3.39
CA ILE A 565 16.40 -10.57 -3.40
C ILE A 565 16.20 -9.87 -2.06
N TYR A 566 16.12 -8.55 -2.09
CA TYR A 566 16.19 -7.72 -0.90
C TYR A 566 14.97 -6.82 -0.76
N TYR A 567 14.57 -6.53 0.48
CA TYR A 567 13.63 -5.44 0.70
C TYR A 567 14.24 -4.10 0.25
N ALA A 568 15.53 -3.88 0.54
CA ALA A 568 16.25 -2.69 0.09
C ALA A 568 17.73 -3.00 -0.20
N THR A 569 18.29 -2.41 -1.27
CA THR A 569 19.73 -2.44 -1.58
C THR A 569 20.28 -1.03 -1.72
N PHE A 570 21.46 -0.79 -1.13
CA PHE A 570 22.19 0.47 -1.27
C PHE A 570 23.36 0.34 -2.24
N ASN A 571 23.91 1.48 -2.69
CA ASN A 571 25.07 1.54 -3.58
C ASN A 571 26.27 0.72 -3.07
N SER A 572 26.37 0.53 -1.75
CA SER A 572 27.41 -0.30 -1.13
C SER A 572 27.33 -1.78 -1.51
N ALA A 573 26.20 -2.26 -2.01
CA ALA A 573 26.04 -3.64 -2.46
C ALA A 573 26.95 -3.98 -3.64
N LEU A 574 27.21 -3.03 -4.52
CA LEU A 574 28.10 -3.18 -5.68
C LEU A 574 29.57 -3.42 -5.29
N LYS A 575 29.97 -3.08 -4.06
CA LYS A 575 31.31 -3.40 -3.53
C LYS A 575 31.47 -4.88 -3.18
N ASN A 576 30.36 -5.56 -2.89
CA ASN A 576 30.35 -6.96 -2.47
C ASN A 576 29.95 -7.89 -3.63
N VAL A 577 29.03 -7.46 -4.47
CA VAL A 577 28.57 -8.18 -5.66
C VAL A 577 28.64 -7.21 -6.84
N SER A 578 29.62 -7.38 -7.71
CA SER A 578 29.91 -6.46 -8.82
C SER A 578 28.88 -6.56 -9.94
N ASP A 579 28.31 -7.74 -10.14
CA ASP A 579 27.27 -7.97 -11.13
C ASP A 579 25.91 -7.49 -10.58
N SER A 580 25.47 -6.34 -11.04
CA SER A 580 24.20 -5.74 -10.61
C SER A 580 22.97 -6.55 -11.04
N SER A 581 23.10 -7.43 -12.04
CA SER A 581 21.99 -8.31 -12.50
C SER A 581 21.61 -9.36 -11.45
N LEU A 582 22.49 -9.62 -10.49
CA LEU A 582 22.25 -10.52 -9.36
C LEU A 582 21.67 -9.81 -8.13
N LEU A 583 21.42 -8.50 -8.19
CA LEU A 583 20.92 -7.70 -7.09
C LEU A 583 19.50 -7.20 -7.39
N HIS A 584 18.53 -7.53 -6.55
CA HIS A 584 17.14 -7.17 -6.75
C HIS A 584 16.56 -6.53 -5.48
N GLY A 585 16.39 -5.20 -5.50
CA GLY A 585 15.80 -4.43 -4.39
C GLY A 585 14.34 -4.13 -4.64
N TYR A 586 13.46 -4.38 -3.66
CA TYR A 586 12.03 -4.10 -3.73
C TYR A 586 11.70 -2.62 -3.50
N SER A 587 11.90 -2.13 -2.26
CA SER A 587 11.58 -0.74 -1.89
C SER A 587 12.66 0.23 -2.38
N VAL A 588 13.91 -0.17 -2.28
CA VAL A 588 15.08 0.61 -2.69
C VAL A 588 16.01 -0.27 -3.50
N HIS A 589 16.45 0.21 -4.65
CA HIS A 589 17.37 -0.52 -5.50
C HIS A 589 18.61 0.31 -5.84
N LEU A 590 19.76 -0.07 -5.26
CA LEU A 590 21.09 0.54 -5.48
C LEU A 590 21.10 2.07 -5.32
N GLU A 591 20.42 2.57 -4.30
CA GLU A 591 20.29 4.00 -4.00
C GLU A 591 21.18 4.43 -2.82
N ASN A 592 21.24 5.74 -2.59
CA ASN A 592 21.89 6.29 -1.42
C ASN A 592 21.09 5.96 -0.14
N PRO A 593 21.73 5.44 0.94
CA PRO A 593 21.07 5.13 2.20
C PRO A 593 20.43 6.33 2.91
N SER A 594 20.80 7.55 2.55
CA SER A 594 20.25 8.79 3.13
C SER A 594 19.15 9.42 2.29
N SER A 595 18.62 8.71 1.28
CA SER A 595 17.54 9.24 0.43
C SER A 595 16.25 9.44 1.22
N PRO A 596 15.71 10.67 1.34
CA PRO A 596 14.47 10.93 2.09
C PRO A 596 13.22 10.42 1.37
N LYS A 597 13.39 9.93 0.15
CA LYS A 597 12.29 9.41 -0.69
C LYS A 597 11.66 8.14 -0.10
N TYR A 598 12.44 7.32 0.58
CA TYR A 598 12.05 6.01 1.05
C TYR A 598 11.96 5.96 2.58
N GLY A 599 10.87 5.43 3.11
CA GLY A 599 10.66 5.32 4.56
C GLY A 599 11.74 4.51 5.27
N ILE A 600 12.19 3.41 4.66
CA ILE A 600 13.27 2.58 5.21
C ILE A 600 14.61 3.33 5.33
N CYS A 601 14.91 4.28 4.47
CA CYS A 601 16.12 5.09 4.60
C CYS A 601 16.07 6.02 5.83
N SER A 602 14.88 6.51 6.19
CA SER A 602 14.69 7.39 7.34
C SER A 602 14.57 6.62 8.67
N HIS A 603 13.93 5.44 8.65
CA HIS A 603 13.59 4.66 9.85
C HIS A 603 14.19 3.24 9.81
N ARG A 604 15.39 3.08 9.25
CA ARG A 604 16.01 1.77 9.01
C ARG A 604 16.02 0.86 10.23
N PHE A 605 16.42 1.34 11.37
CA PHE A 605 16.49 0.54 12.60
C PHE A 605 15.12 0.07 13.11
N PHE A 606 14.07 0.88 12.84
CA PHE A 606 12.71 0.46 13.14
C PHE A 606 12.27 -0.67 12.20
N TYR A 607 12.54 -0.54 10.92
CA TYR A 607 12.29 -1.60 9.94
C TYR A 607 13.00 -2.90 10.33
N GLU A 608 14.31 -2.85 10.61
CA GLU A 608 15.09 -4.00 11.06
C GLU A 608 14.49 -4.65 12.31
N THR A 609 14.05 -3.85 13.29
CA THR A 609 13.45 -4.37 14.53
C THR A 609 12.16 -5.16 14.25
N ILE A 610 11.31 -4.67 13.36
CA ILE A 610 9.99 -5.27 13.09
C ILE A 610 10.06 -6.42 12.07
N PHE A 611 10.98 -6.37 11.12
CA PHE A 611 11.21 -7.50 10.21
C PHE A 611 11.82 -8.70 10.95
N CYS A 612 12.69 -8.43 11.92
CA CYS A 612 13.44 -9.44 12.66
C CYS A 612 12.51 -10.29 13.52
N ASP A 613 12.54 -11.60 13.32
CA ASP A 613 11.76 -12.57 14.08
C ASP A 613 12.04 -12.52 15.60
N ALA A 614 11.16 -13.09 16.38
CA ALA A 614 11.28 -13.20 17.83
C ALA A 614 12.40 -14.14 18.31
N ASP A 615 13.01 -14.89 17.40
CA ASP A 615 14.10 -15.83 17.72
C ASP A 615 15.43 -15.12 18.06
N ASN A 616 16.35 -15.85 18.70
CA ASN A 616 17.69 -15.36 19.01
C ASN A 616 18.63 -15.43 17.81
N SER A 617 19.68 -14.59 17.80
CA SER A 617 20.67 -14.53 16.73
C SER A 617 21.40 -15.86 16.56
N PHE A 618 21.49 -16.36 15.33
CA PHE A 618 22.27 -17.53 14.97
C PHE A 618 23.77 -17.28 15.11
N ILE A 619 24.47 -18.24 15.69
CA ILE A 619 25.94 -18.20 15.88
C ILE A 619 26.62 -19.11 14.87
N LYS A 620 26.33 -20.40 14.88
CA LYS A 620 26.92 -21.39 13.99
C LYS A 620 26.15 -22.70 14.01
N PRO A 621 26.22 -23.55 12.94
CA PRO A 621 25.77 -24.92 13.00
C PRO A 621 26.88 -25.79 13.54
N ILE A 622 26.55 -26.83 14.31
CA ILE A 622 27.43 -27.89 14.73
C ILE A 622 26.88 -29.19 14.16
N LYS A 623 27.70 -29.91 13.38
CA LYS A 623 27.29 -31.20 12.83
C LYS A 623 27.22 -32.23 13.94
N THR A 624 26.15 -32.99 13.99
CA THR A 624 25.88 -34.09 14.92
C THR A 624 25.54 -35.37 14.14
N ASN A 625 25.44 -36.48 14.85
CA ASN A 625 25.07 -37.77 14.23
C ASN A 625 23.66 -37.74 13.59
N ASN A 626 22.75 -36.84 14.06
CA ASN A 626 21.36 -36.76 13.64
C ASN A 626 21.02 -35.45 12.84
N GLY A 627 22.03 -34.80 12.27
CA GLY A 627 21.85 -33.54 11.53
C GLY A 627 22.70 -32.39 12.12
N PHE A 628 22.06 -31.25 12.41
CA PHE A 628 22.79 -30.08 12.89
C PHE A 628 22.15 -29.52 14.17
N GLU A 629 23.00 -29.26 15.16
CA GLU A 629 22.63 -28.39 16.28
C GLU A 629 22.78 -26.93 15.87
N ILE A 630 21.73 -26.14 16.11
CA ILE A 630 21.68 -24.72 15.80
C ILE A 630 22.03 -23.90 17.02
N VAL A 631 23.28 -23.44 17.09
CA VAL A 631 23.76 -22.61 18.22
C VAL A 631 23.27 -21.18 18.03
N LYS A 632 22.61 -20.65 19.08
CA LYS A 632 22.05 -19.28 19.11
C LYS A 632 22.62 -18.47 20.26
N SER A 633 22.57 -17.14 20.14
CA SER A 633 22.93 -16.22 21.22
C SER A 633 21.96 -16.35 22.41
N LYS A 634 22.46 -16.03 23.60
CA LYS A 634 21.68 -16.03 24.86
C LYS A 634 21.19 -14.59 25.16
N PHE A 635 20.59 -13.93 24.21
CA PHE A 635 20.09 -12.58 24.42
C PHE A 635 18.62 -12.64 24.88
N ASP A 636 18.33 -12.06 26.06
CA ASP A 636 16.95 -11.95 26.56
C ASP A 636 16.39 -10.56 26.19
N ASP A 637 15.41 -10.56 25.30
CA ASP A 637 14.62 -9.40 24.92
C ASP A 637 13.13 -9.78 24.80
N SER A 638 12.57 -10.18 25.91
CA SER A 638 11.18 -10.65 26.01
C SER A 638 10.18 -9.59 25.53
N THR A 639 10.48 -8.29 25.76
CA THR A 639 9.61 -7.19 25.29
C THR A 639 9.56 -7.14 23.76
N ARG A 640 10.70 -7.10 23.08
CA ARG A 640 10.75 -7.10 21.62
C ARG A 640 10.11 -8.37 21.06
N GLN A 641 10.49 -9.53 21.59
CA GLN A 641 9.99 -10.82 21.14
C GLN A 641 8.44 -10.88 21.19
N THR A 642 7.85 -10.42 22.31
CA THR A 642 6.39 -10.37 22.44
C THR A 642 5.75 -9.41 21.42
N VAL A 643 6.29 -8.20 21.29
CA VAL A 643 5.75 -7.19 20.35
C VAL A 643 5.81 -7.69 18.90
N VAL A 644 6.97 -8.20 18.50
CA VAL A 644 7.19 -8.68 17.12
C VAL A 644 6.31 -9.89 16.83
N LYS A 645 6.20 -10.85 17.76
CA LYS A 645 5.35 -12.04 17.59
C LYS A 645 3.88 -11.70 17.37
N GLU A 646 3.34 -10.74 18.12
CA GLU A 646 1.98 -10.29 17.95
C GLU A 646 1.77 -9.55 16.61
N ILE A 647 2.73 -8.70 16.19
CA ILE A 647 2.70 -8.03 14.90
C ILE A 647 2.75 -9.06 13.75
N HIS A 648 3.68 -10.00 13.79
CA HIS A 648 3.81 -11.05 12.77
C HIS A 648 2.54 -11.91 12.68
N SER A 649 1.91 -12.24 13.81
CA SER A 649 0.63 -12.97 13.79
C SER A 649 -0.47 -12.20 13.05
N GLY A 650 -0.50 -10.88 13.15
CA GLY A 650 -1.40 -10.03 12.36
C GLY A 650 -1.10 -10.08 10.87
N VAL A 651 0.19 -10.06 10.49
CA VAL A 651 0.63 -10.20 9.09
C VAL A 651 0.20 -11.54 8.50
N LEU A 652 0.46 -12.64 9.24
CA LEU A 652 0.09 -13.99 8.81
C LEU A 652 -1.43 -14.16 8.67
N ALA A 653 -2.19 -13.56 9.58
CA ALA A 653 -3.66 -13.57 9.47
C ALA A 653 -4.14 -12.86 8.18
N LEU A 654 -3.51 -11.74 7.78
CA LEU A 654 -3.82 -11.12 6.49
C LEU A 654 -3.46 -12.04 5.32
N ALA A 655 -2.31 -12.71 5.36
CA ALA A 655 -1.91 -13.65 4.32
C ALA A 655 -2.89 -14.81 4.19
N HIS A 656 -3.36 -15.38 5.31
CA HIS A 656 -4.40 -16.42 5.32
C HIS A 656 -5.73 -15.91 4.76
N ASP A 657 -6.21 -14.76 5.23
CA ASP A 657 -7.45 -14.18 4.72
C ASP A 657 -7.38 -13.93 3.19
N LEU A 658 -6.21 -13.54 2.67
CA LEU A 658 -5.99 -13.39 1.23
C LEU A 658 -5.99 -14.74 0.51
N ALA A 659 -5.26 -15.74 1.02
CA ALA A 659 -5.17 -17.05 0.40
C ALA A 659 -6.53 -17.79 0.36
N GLU A 660 -7.33 -17.65 1.42
CA GLU A 660 -8.66 -18.29 1.51
C GLU A 660 -9.70 -17.61 0.61
N ASN A 661 -9.59 -16.28 0.45
CA ASN A 661 -10.65 -15.50 -0.19
C ASN A 661 -10.40 -15.20 -1.65
N TYR A 662 -9.17 -15.28 -2.15
CA TYR A 662 -8.84 -14.86 -3.51
C TYR A 662 -8.21 -15.97 -4.33
N SER A 663 -8.47 -15.93 -5.63
CA SER A 663 -7.87 -16.88 -6.56
C SER A 663 -6.38 -16.56 -6.82
N SER A 664 -5.64 -17.56 -7.30
CA SER A 664 -4.24 -17.40 -7.69
C SER A 664 -4.03 -16.29 -8.72
N SER A 665 -5.02 -16.02 -9.59
CA SER A 665 -4.93 -14.91 -10.57
C SER A 665 -4.89 -13.54 -9.90
N VAL A 666 -5.56 -13.35 -8.77
CA VAL A 666 -5.50 -12.13 -7.96
C VAL A 666 -4.19 -12.08 -7.17
N LEU A 667 -3.82 -13.19 -6.51
CA LEU A 667 -2.61 -13.29 -5.69
C LEU A 667 -1.32 -13.20 -6.52
N ASN A 668 -1.39 -13.45 -7.83
CA ASN A 668 -0.28 -13.27 -8.76
C ASN A 668 0.06 -11.81 -9.09
N GLY A 669 -0.72 -10.87 -8.59
CA GLY A 669 -0.50 -9.44 -8.75
C GLY A 669 0.77 -8.94 -8.02
N TYR A 670 1.18 -7.72 -8.35
CA TYR A 670 2.31 -7.02 -7.75
C TYR A 670 1.80 -5.80 -6.97
N ILE A 671 2.44 -5.49 -5.85
CA ILE A 671 2.19 -4.26 -5.08
C ILE A 671 3.40 -3.35 -5.21
N ASP A 672 3.18 -2.11 -5.64
CA ASP A 672 4.21 -1.07 -5.61
C ASP A 672 4.67 -0.83 -4.16
N PRO A 673 5.99 -0.78 -3.88
CA PRO A 673 6.51 -0.62 -2.52
C PRO A 673 5.99 0.63 -1.81
N SER A 674 5.79 1.75 -2.54
CA SER A 674 5.26 2.99 -1.94
C SER A 674 3.79 2.87 -1.50
N LEU A 675 3.02 1.99 -2.14
CA LEU A 675 1.63 1.71 -1.78
C LEU A 675 1.54 0.65 -0.67
N GLY A 676 2.41 -0.36 -0.71
CA GLY A 676 2.51 -1.37 0.34
C GLY A 676 2.97 -0.80 1.68
N SER A 677 3.96 0.10 1.67
CA SER A 677 4.50 0.71 2.90
C SER A 677 3.75 1.97 3.37
N PHE A 678 2.76 2.46 2.62
CA PHE A 678 2.15 3.76 2.86
C PHE A 678 1.67 3.98 4.30
N LEU A 679 0.88 3.06 4.84
CA LEU A 679 0.35 3.16 6.21
C LEU A 679 1.44 3.01 7.26
N PHE A 680 2.38 2.12 7.04
CA PHE A 680 3.52 1.90 7.93
C PHE A 680 4.43 3.13 7.98
N ASP A 681 4.81 3.68 6.82
CA ASP A 681 5.64 4.89 6.73
C ASP A 681 4.92 6.12 7.30
N SER A 682 3.61 6.25 7.09
CA SER A 682 2.81 7.33 7.68
C SER A 682 2.81 7.24 9.19
N PHE A 683 2.65 6.05 9.75
CA PHE A 683 2.73 5.82 11.20
C PHE A 683 4.10 6.19 11.77
N LEU A 684 5.19 5.84 11.09
CA LEU A 684 6.54 6.18 11.56
C LEU A 684 6.81 7.68 11.55
N LYS A 685 6.30 8.40 10.55
CA LYS A 685 6.49 9.85 10.40
C LYS A 685 5.59 10.68 11.31
N THR A 686 4.36 10.23 11.51
CA THR A 686 3.32 10.95 12.27
C THR A 686 2.59 9.99 13.20
N PRO A 687 3.28 9.46 14.23
CA PRO A 687 2.68 8.49 15.15
C PRO A 687 1.55 9.12 15.98
N ASN A 688 0.53 8.32 16.28
CA ASN A 688 -0.44 8.63 17.32
C ASN A 688 0.13 8.20 18.68
N LYS A 689 -0.05 9.03 19.72
CA LYS A 689 0.51 8.77 21.05
C LYS A 689 0.06 7.41 21.61
N ASN A 690 -1.23 7.08 21.51
CA ASN A 690 -1.77 5.82 21.99
C ASN A 690 -1.18 4.60 21.25
N ASP A 691 -1.03 4.70 19.93
CA ASP A 691 -0.46 3.59 19.14
C ASP A 691 1.06 3.46 19.32
N ALA A 692 1.77 4.56 19.59
CA ALA A 692 3.20 4.52 19.84
C ALA A 692 3.56 3.73 21.12
N GLU A 693 2.64 3.69 22.10
CA GLU A 693 2.77 2.90 23.34
C GLU A 693 3.06 1.41 23.07
N MET A 694 2.65 0.86 21.93
CA MET A 694 2.94 -0.54 21.54
C MET A 694 4.43 -0.86 21.50
N PHE A 695 5.28 0.15 21.25
CA PHE A 695 6.72 0.00 21.04
C PHE A 695 7.57 0.51 22.21
N LYS A 696 6.92 0.87 23.33
CA LYS A 696 7.59 1.32 24.53
C LYS A 696 8.51 0.23 25.07
N GLY A 697 9.77 0.60 25.35
CA GLY A 697 10.76 -0.32 25.88
C GLY A 697 11.30 -1.37 24.91
N VAL A 698 10.90 -1.33 23.63
CA VAL A 698 11.44 -2.22 22.61
C VAL A 698 12.87 -1.83 22.29
N LEU A 699 13.78 -2.81 22.39
CA LEU A 699 15.20 -2.67 22.08
C LEU A 699 15.49 -2.99 20.60
N PHE A 700 16.40 -2.23 20.02
CA PHE A 700 17.06 -2.59 18.78
C PHE A 700 18.34 -3.39 19.12
N GLU A 701 18.46 -4.57 18.57
CA GLU A 701 19.66 -5.40 18.70
C GLU A 701 20.64 -5.06 17.58
N ASP A 702 21.74 -4.35 17.91
CA ASP A 702 22.82 -4.12 16.95
C ASP A 702 23.69 -5.39 16.83
N ALA A 703 23.70 -6.00 15.66
CA ALA A 703 24.50 -7.21 15.37
C ALA A 703 26.04 -6.99 15.51
N THR A 704 26.49 -5.75 15.72
CA THR A 704 27.93 -5.40 15.78
C THR A 704 28.46 -5.29 17.21
N GLY A 705 27.63 -5.40 18.24
CA GLY A 705 28.08 -5.40 19.63
C GLY A 705 26.96 -5.61 20.64
N PRO A 706 27.11 -6.61 21.53
CA PRO A 706 26.07 -6.99 22.49
C PRO A 706 25.75 -5.94 23.57
N ASN A 707 26.51 -4.85 23.64
CA ASN A 707 26.43 -3.85 24.71
C ASN A 707 25.81 -2.51 24.25
N ILE A 708 25.47 -2.34 22.97
CA ILE A 708 24.81 -1.12 22.50
C ILE A 708 23.31 -1.37 22.43
N ARG A 709 22.66 -1.25 23.58
CA ARG A 709 21.20 -1.29 23.69
C ARG A 709 20.66 0.09 23.34
N ARG A 710 19.92 0.18 22.24
CA ARG A 710 19.22 1.38 21.82
C ARG A 710 17.73 1.07 21.82
N TYR A 711 17.00 1.85 22.58
CA TYR A 711 15.54 1.75 22.57
C TYR A 711 14.96 2.40 21.32
N LEU A 712 13.86 1.86 20.82
CA LEU A 712 13.05 2.59 19.84
C LEU A 712 12.60 3.91 20.47
N PHE A 713 11.95 3.86 21.62
CA PHE A 713 11.79 5.00 22.52
C PHE A 713 11.39 4.53 23.93
N VAL A 714 11.68 5.36 24.97
CA VAL A 714 11.36 5.06 26.38
C VAL A 714 10.78 6.31 27.03
N PRO A 715 9.47 6.35 27.34
CA PRO A 715 8.83 7.58 27.80
C PRO A 715 8.97 7.90 29.28
N ASP A 716 9.07 6.91 30.20
CA ASP A 716 8.82 7.15 31.63
C ASP A 716 10.05 7.25 32.52
N GLU A 717 11.20 6.75 32.16
CA GLU A 717 12.38 6.64 33.03
C GLU A 717 13.49 7.64 32.71
N TYR A 718 13.39 8.36 31.61
CA TYR A 718 14.41 9.28 31.15
C TYR A 718 14.00 10.73 31.36
N LYS A 719 14.93 11.54 31.86
CA LYS A 719 14.76 12.99 31.99
C LYS A 719 14.38 13.60 30.65
N ASN A 720 13.39 14.47 30.67
CA ASN A 720 12.84 15.20 29.52
C ASN A 720 13.87 16.20 28.94
N ASP A 721 15.02 15.71 28.48
CA ASP A 721 16.02 16.55 27.87
C ASP A 721 16.19 16.21 26.36
N LYS A 722 16.59 17.21 25.61
CA LYS A 722 16.81 17.09 24.16
C LYS A 722 17.88 16.05 23.82
N LYS A 723 18.87 15.87 24.67
CA LYS A 723 19.98 14.92 24.45
C LYS A 723 19.49 13.47 24.56
N THR A 724 18.52 13.22 25.44
CA THR A 724 17.89 11.89 25.57
C THR A 724 17.08 11.56 24.35
N ILE A 725 16.30 12.52 23.78
CA ILE A 725 15.54 12.32 22.55
C ILE A 725 16.46 12.04 21.38
N ASP A 726 17.56 12.81 21.28
CA ASP A 726 18.50 12.68 20.16
C ASP A 726 19.17 11.28 20.14
N ASN A 727 19.18 10.57 21.25
CA ASN A 727 19.72 9.22 21.38
C ASN A 727 18.71 8.10 21.07
N MET A 728 17.42 8.41 20.98
CA MET A 728 16.39 7.42 20.63
C MET A 728 16.34 7.18 19.14
N ILE A 729 15.93 5.96 18.76
CA ILE A 729 15.84 5.59 17.34
C ILE A 729 14.63 6.26 16.70
N TRP A 730 13.45 6.24 17.37
CA TRP A 730 12.21 6.79 16.86
C TRP A 730 11.87 8.12 17.55
N LYS A 731 12.47 9.18 17.03
CA LYS A 731 12.39 10.54 17.61
C LYS A 731 10.99 11.14 17.53
N GLU A 732 10.25 10.81 16.47
CA GLU A 732 8.88 11.27 16.25
C GLU A 732 7.95 10.80 17.37
N ALA A 733 8.04 9.52 17.76
CA ALA A 733 7.27 9.01 18.88
C ALA A 733 7.78 9.59 20.22
N ALA A 734 9.09 9.60 20.44
CA ALA A 734 9.67 10.14 21.68
C ALA A 734 9.19 11.56 21.99
N SER A 735 9.08 12.40 20.96
CA SER A 735 8.61 13.78 21.09
C SER A 735 7.17 13.93 21.62
N LEU A 736 6.32 12.91 21.44
CA LEU A 736 4.92 12.94 21.91
C LEU A 736 4.79 12.75 23.44
N PHE A 737 5.83 12.24 24.08
CA PHE A 737 5.84 11.89 25.51
C PHE A 737 6.58 12.91 26.37
N ILE A 738 7.19 13.91 25.76
CA ILE A 738 7.87 14.98 26.46
C ILE A 738 6.84 16.02 26.82
N ASN A 739 6.64 16.26 28.12
CA ASN A 739 5.93 17.43 28.57
C ASN A 739 6.80 18.64 28.24
N PRO A 740 6.31 19.65 27.49
CA PRO A 740 7.00 20.92 27.43
C PRO A 740 7.10 21.43 28.86
N THR A 741 8.33 21.60 29.37
CA THR A 741 8.53 22.39 30.61
C THR A 741 7.77 23.69 30.40
N PRO A 742 6.91 24.14 31.32
CA PRO A 742 6.25 25.41 31.14
C PRO A 742 7.35 26.47 31.02
N SER A 743 7.60 26.93 29.80
CA SER A 743 8.39 28.14 29.60
C SER A 743 7.63 29.26 30.31
N GLN A 744 8.29 29.89 31.24
CA GLN A 744 7.81 31.04 31.99
C GLN A 744 6.89 31.91 31.15
N ASP A 745 5.72 32.17 31.69
CA ASP A 745 4.71 33.15 31.30
C ASP A 745 5.03 34.05 30.09
N VAL A 746 4.60 33.64 28.93
CA VAL A 746 4.22 34.62 27.91
C VAL A 746 2.77 34.98 28.17
N LYS A 747 2.54 36.06 28.88
CA LYS A 747 1.24 36.71 29.02
C LYS A 747 0.70 36.96 27.60
N ILE A 748 -0.31 36.18 27.22
CA ILE A 748 -1.15 36.47 26.08
C ILE A 748 -1.91 37.76 26.44
N LYS A 749 -1.44 38.88 25.88
CA LYS A 749 -2.26 40.11 25.86
C LYS A 749 -3.42 39.83 24.91
N SER A 750 -4.61 39.81 25.50
CA SER A 750 -5.89 39.87 24.80
C SER A 750 -5.92 41.10 23.90
N GLU A 751 -6.16 40.93 22.62
CA GLU A 751 -6.45 42.03 21.69
C GLU A 751 -7.80 42.64 21.99
N PRO A 752 -7.90 43.97 21.99
CA PRO A 752 -9.16 44.68 22.10
C PRO A 752 -9.91 44.73 20.76
N PRO A 753 -11.23 44.95 20.78
CA PRO A 753 -12.08 44.78 19.59
C PRO A 753 -11.86 45.87 18.52
N VAL A 754 -11.97 45.42 17.29
CA VAL A 754 -11.83 46.22 16.06
C VAL A 754 -12.86 47.33 16.02
N LYS A 755 -12.43 48.60 15.99
CA LYS A 755 -13.22 49.76 15.54
C LYS A 755 -12.83 50.14 14.11
N ASN A 756 -13.83 50.19 13.26
CA ASN A 756 -13.75 50.80 11.93
C ASN A 756 -13.33 52.26 12.00
N ILE A 757 -12.38 52.69 11.19
CA ILE A 757 -12.29 54.07 10.73
C ILE A 757 -11.64 54.06 9.30
N ASN A 758 -12.33 54.70 8.41
CA ASN A 758 -11.95 55.06 7.03
C ASN A 758 -10.88 56.16 6.94
N ASN A 759 -10.14 56.12 5.88
CA ASN A 759 -9.49 57.25 5.09
C ASN A 759 -8.37 58.09 5.75
N THR A 760 -7.20 58.13 5.20
CA THR A 760 -6.76 59.15 4.22
C THR A 760 -5.26 59.00 3.91
N ILE A 761 -4.93 59.29 2.68
CA ILE A 761 -3.63 59.35 1.99
C ILE A 761 -2.70 60.38 2.62
N SER A 762 -1.44 60.08 2.83
CA SER A 762 -0.33 60.99 2.49
C SER A 762 1.04 60.30 2.45
N THR A 763 1.71 60.59 1.36
CA THR A 763 3.10 60.32 1.01
C THR A 763 4.12 60.90 1.98
N LYS A 764 5.17 60.14 2.34
CA LYS A 764 6.54 60.66 2.44
C LYS A 764 7.56 59.53 2.35
N GLN A 765 8.49 59.75 1.40
CA GLN A 765 9.71 59.01 1.21
C GLN A 765 10.63 59.08 2.42
N ASN A 766 11.33 57.98 2.79
CA ASN A 766 12.74 58.09 3.07
C ASN A 766 13.48 56.75 2.87
N LYS A 767 14.72 56.90 2.48
CA LYS A 767 15.69 55.98 1.89
C LYS A 767 16.29 54.98 2.90
N ASN A 768 16.74 53.88 2.30
CA ASN A 768 17.88 53.05 2.65
C ASN A 768 17.72 52.09 3.82
N ASP A 769 17.55 50.75 3.51
CA ASP A 769 18.69 49.84 3.66
C ASP A 769 18.40 48.54 2.93
N LYS A 770 19.41 48.07 2.18
CA LYS A 770 19.42 46.88 1.37
C LYS A 770 19.58 45.67 2.29
N VAL A 771 18.52 44.81 2.43
CA VAL A 771 18.69 43.41 2.75
C VAL A 771 18.05 42.61 1.63
N LYS A 772 18.88 41.91 0.85
CA LYS A 772 18.48 41.00 -0.19
C LYS A 772 17.77 39.79 0.44
N ALA A 773 16.46 39.72 0.38
CA ALA A 773 15.71 38.45 0.57
C ALA A 773 15.69 37.69 -0.75
N LYS A 774 16.25 36.49 -0.75
CA LYS A 774 16.14 35.53 -1.86
C LYS A 774 14.68 35.13 -2.05
N PRO A 775 14.14 35.08 -3.27
CA PRO A 775 12.79 34.54 -3.51
C PRO A 775 12.79 33.03 -3.28
N SER A 776 11.68 32.54 -2.72
CA SER A 776 11.47 31.17 -2.31
C SER A 776 11.68 30.16 -3.46
N GLU A 777 12.60 29.21 -3.30
CA GLU A 777 12.93 28.10 -4.22
C GLU A 777 11.72 27.21 -4.60
N CYS A 778 10.62 27.30 -3.86
CA CYS A 778 9.48 26.42 -4.05
C CYS A 778 8.61 26.73 -5.29
N LYS A 779 8.61 27.95 -5.83
CA LYS A 779 7.88 28.31 -7.06
C LYS A 779 8.66 27.99 -8.34
N GLN A 780 9.99 28.09 -8.30
CA GLN A 780 10.85 27.80 -9.45
C GLN A 780 10.86 26.32 -9.84
N ASN A 781 10.84 25.40 -8.84
CA ASN A 781 10.86 23.95 -9.09
C ASN A 781 9.58 23.42 -9.76
N ARG A 782 8.42 24.01 -9.51
CA ARG A 782 7.14 23.51 -10.07
C ARG A 782 7.00 23.80 -11.57
N VAL A 783 7.40 24.98 -12.01
CA VAL A 783 7.34 25.36 -13.43
C VAL A 783 8.38 24.58 -14.24
N ALA A 784 9.57 24.38 -13.69
CA ALA A 784 10.63 23.59 -14.34
C ALA A 784 10.26 22.10 -14.51
N VAL A 785 9.53 21.52 -13.55
CA VAL A 785 9.09 20.12 -13.64
C VAL A 785 7.99 19.98 -14.70
N ILE A 786 7.01 20.84 -14.71
CA ILE A 786 5.91 20.83 -15.69
C ILE A 786 6.45 21.05 -17.10
N GLU A 787 7.35 22.01 -17.28
CA GLU A 787 7.99 22.27 -18.56
C GLU A 787 8.81 21.08 -19.05
N ARG A 788 9.57 20.46 -18.17
CA ARG A 788 10.37 19.26 -18.49
C ARG A 788 9.48 18.11 -18.95
N VAL A 789 8.37 17.86 -18.28
CA VAL A 789 7.40 16.82 -18.65
C VAL A 789 6.78 17.09 -20.01
N ILE A 790 6.38 18.34 -20.28
CA ILE A 790 5.79 18.72 -21.56
C ILE A 790 6.80 18.55 -22.71
N PHE A 791 8.03 19.01 -22.52
CA PHE A 791 9.03 18.94 -23.59
C PHE A 791 9.68 17.56 -23.75
N GLU A 792 9.74 16.74 -22.70
CA GLU A 792 10.12 15.33 -22.83
C GLU A 792 9.11 14.51 -23.66
N LEU A 793 7.83 14.85 -23.57
CA LEU A 793 6.76 14.21 -24.35
C LEU A 793 6.77 14.62 -25.85
N PHE A 794 7.16 15.86 -26.15
CA PHE A 794 7.01 16.43 -27.51
C PHE A 794 8.31 16.53 -28.31
N LEU A 795 9.48 16.48 -27.67
CA LEU A 795 10.74 16.64 -28.38
C LEU A 795 11.38 15.28 -28.66
N LYS A 796 11.71 15.02 -29.93
CA LYS A 796 12.43 13.80 -30.36
C LYS A 796 13.79 14.17 -30.96
N GLY A 797 14.79 13.28 -30.78
CA GLY A 797 16.10 13.33 -31.44
C GLY A 797 16.89 14.63 -31.15
N LYS A 798 17.42 15.26 -32.21
CA LYS A 798 18.29 16.45 -32.11
C LYS A 798 17.64 17.64 -31.40
N LYS A 799 16.30 17.80 -31.42
CA LYS A 799 15.58 18.88 -30.75
C LYS A 799 15.51 18.65 -29.23
N LYS A 800 15.35 17.41 -28.79
CA LYS A 800 15.40 17.08 -27.36
C LYS A 800 16.78 17.35 -26.77
N ASN A 801 17.82 16.97 -27.48
CA ASN A 801 19.21 17.21 -27.06
C ASN A 801 19.55 18.71 -27.02
N LYS A 802 19.04 19.54 -27.97
CA LYS A 802 19.24 21.00 -27.95
C LYS A 802 18.56 21.64 -26.75
N TYR A 803 17.33 21.24 -26.40
CA TYR A 803 16.60 21.71 -25.22
C TYR A 803 17.32 21.35 -23.92
N LEU A 804 17.79 20.10 -23.78
CA LEU A 804 18.50 19.64 -22.58
C LEU A 804 19.88 20.30 -22.40
N ARG A 805 20.51 20.74 -23.50
CA ARG A 805 21.84 21.34 -23.52
C ARG A 805 21.81 22.83 -23.20
N ASP A 806 20.87 23.57 -23.77
CA ASP A 806 20.67 25.01 -23.53
C ASP A 806 19.21 25.40 -23.75
N ARG A 807 18.49 25.49 -22.62
CA ARG A 807 17.07 25.80 -22.58
C ARG A 807 16.77 27.20 -23.16
N SER A 808 17.53 28.18 -22.80
CA SER A 808 17.33 29.57 -23.23
C SER A 808 17.51 29.74 -24.75
N MET A 809 18.57 29.13 -25.27
CA MET A 809 18.88 29.14 -26.69
C MET A 809 17.89 28.33 -27.53
N PHE A 810 17.35 27.23 -26.97
CA PHE A 810 16.32 26.43 -27.62
C PHE A 810 15.05 27.26 -27.89
N PHE A 811 14.62 28.05 -26.94
CA PHE A 811 13.43 28.91 -27.08
C PHE A 811 13.66 30.10 -28.01
N LYS A 812 14.85 30.72 -27.96
CA LYS A 812 15.20 31.83 -28.85
C LYS A 812 15.25 31.44 -30.34
N ASP A 813 15.80 30.25 -30.63
CA ASP A 813 16.04 29.80 -32.01
C ASP A 813 14.85 28.98 -32.58
N SER A 814 13.74 28.87 -31.88
CA SER A 814 12.64 28.06 -32.34
C SER A 814 11.79 28.79 -33.38
N ASN A 815 11.74 28.28 -34.61
CA ASN A 815 10.85 28.75 -35.67
C ASN A 815 9.35 28.35 -35.42
N ASN A 816 9.06 27.66 -34.33
CA ASN A 816 7.70 27.26 -33.98
C ASN A 816 7.02 28.41 -33.23
N LYS A 817 5.95 28.96 -33.81
CA LYS A 817 5.18 30.09 -33.24
C LYS A 817 4.70 29.81 -31.82
N PHE A 818 4.41 28.57 -31.48
CA PHE A 818 3.97 28.16 -30.14
C PHE A 818 5.10 28.24 -29.10
N ILE A 819 6.28 27.75 -29.45
CA ILE A 819 7.47 27.78 -28.59
C ILE A 819 7.94 29.22 -28.41
N SER A 820 7.91 30.02 -29.44
CA SER A 820 8.23 31.44 -29.41
C SER A 820 7.24 32.25 -28.56
N HIS A 821 5.94 31.92 -28.63
CA HIS A 821 4.89 32.56 -27.83
C HIS A 821 4.98 32.20 -26.35
N TYR A 822 5.27 30.94 -26.03
CA TYR A 822 5.55 30.46 -24.68
C TYR A 822 6.71 31.20 -24.03
N TYR A 823 7.81 31.42 -24.78
CA TYR A 823 8.96 32.16 -24.29
C TYR A 823 8.64 33.66 -24.02
N LYS A 824 7.81 34.28 -24.83
CA LYS A 824 7.35 35.67 -24.61
C LYS A 824 6.54 35.84 -23.34
N ILE A 825 5.74 34.82 -22.97
CA ILE A 825 4.86 34.88 -21.79
C ILE A 825 5.62 34.55 -20.50
N ILE A 826 6.54 33.59 -20.55
CA ILE A 826 7.22 33.05 -19.36
C ILE A 826 8.68 33.45 -19.28
N GLY A 827 9.35 33.63 -20.43
CA GLY A 827 10.77 33.95 -20.53
C GLY A 827 11.22 35.32 -19.99
N SER A 828 10.29 36.21 -19.74
CA SER A 828 10.58 37.52 -19.10
C SER A 828 10.59 37.43 -17.55
N LYS A 829 10.31 36.25 -16.98
CA LYS A 829 10.27 36.04 -15.52
C LYS A 829 11.41 35.15 -15.00
N PHE A 830 12.40 34.77 -15.87
CA PHE A 830 13.55 33.99 -15.47
C PHE A 830 14.86 34.64 -15.88
#